data_76cb9051040dbd687434e30580ba08a9
#
_entry.id   76cb9051040dbd687434e30580ba08a9
#
_cell.length_a   1.000
_cell.length_b   1.000
_cell.length_c   1.000
_cell.angle_alpha   90.00
_cell.angle_beta   90.00
_cell.angle_gamma   90.00
#
_symmetry.space_group_name_H-M   'P 1'
#
loop_
_entity.id
_entity.type
_entity.pdbx_description
1 polymer ?
#
loop_
_entity_poly.entity_id
_entity_poly.type
_entity_poly.pdbx_seq_one_letter_code
_entity_poly.pdbx_strand_id
1 'polypeptide(L)'
;MRSVEELPPCFQPIFSSFKYFNGIQAEMLDFILSSARSFVVSAPTGSGKTVLLELAIVQMLMKHVDRATGAFNHKPGELKAIYMAPLKALVQEKKEEWIAAFGAIGVVCKELTGDTDIVSWSELNNVDILLTTPEKFDSITRKNKDRGGMSFFGDCALVMLDEVHLLGDERGGALEAVVSRLKVLSEKQSLRGTPLSSVRFVACSATVPNLEDVGRWLGAPSPDGIRHFGEEYRPVRLETKVLGYDPAKNDWMFERRLNERLYEVVLNHFQSKPALVFCASRDGASSAAKTLADRAKSTGRNPFISGQGQVEALREAAGRAENRQLKLLIPHGVAFHSASLDWSDRTLCESLFRDRLVTVMCSTSTLSMGVNLPAFLCVVRGTRQYSGGGEYREIERSALLQMCGRAGRPQFDTAGVAVIMTQRHTRAAYEGLVHGTKPIESNLGLAMPEHVNAEIASGIITDKETAMDWLKHSFFYIRVTQNPRHYGVVAGKTPDVACGEMVAENLRKISSAQMCEIGEDLALPRGNFIKPLEGGRVMSDMYIRFETMKRIMSVQSPASVPDLLMTLCESDELSSIKLRRDEKVLLKGWNLSKDEPAIVRFKVTEIRGKAGKVAVAKTVKTAAQKIYIIAQETMSDQFATVLPPSMRMEVENVFQNGRRIMQGAARYFANVSKEGNFAAYCNALRLAKALDMRMWVRTSSSFNPSCGSYSQSSFPGRHDLPHAADSQVRQKNRAGARRSRTQVAGPGLGPGPESAGTRRQQGVPARKPPPRRHTFAPLRHGPPHRARQRRSRRRRHRRSHFQRLRSPFRRGGGGGHGVQPQMDRAPHRRHHVER
;
A
#
# COMPACT_ATOMS: atom_id res chain seq x y z
N MET A 1 35.30 -3.66 -16.59
CA MET A 1 33.89 -4.03 -16.76
C MET A 1 33.80 -5.53 -16.91
N ARG A 2 32.88 -6.22 -16.25
CA ARG A 2 32.66 -7.67 -16.36
C ARG A 2 31.64 -7.93 -17.48
N SER A 3 31.86 -8.98 -18.29
CA SER A 3 30.95 -9.33 -19.40
C SER A 3 29.80 -10.24 -18.92
N VAL A 4 28.63 -10.13 -19.55
CA VAL A 4 27.52 -11.07 -19.37
C VAL A 4 27.91 -12.49 -19.82
N GLU A 5 28.88 -12.63 -20.71
CA GLU A 5 29.42 -13.91 -21.19
C GLU A 5 30.11 -14.74 -20.08
N GLU A 6 30.43 -14.14 -18.94
CA GLU A 6 30.95 -14.86 -17.77
C GLU A 6 29.88 -15.75 -17.08
N LEU A 7 28.58 -15.50 -17.36
CA LEU A 7 27.49 -16.35 -16.91
C LEU A 7 27.39 -17.61 -17.78
N PRO A 8 26.86 -18.72 -17.20
CA PRO A 8 26.53 -19.89 -18.01
C PRO A 8 25.68 -19.53 -19.23
N PRO A 9 25.94 -20.09 -20.43
CA PRO A 9 25.25 -19.71 -21.67
C PRO A 9 23.73 -19.73 -21.59
N CYS A 10 23.13 -20.66 -20.83
CA CYS A 10 21.69 -20.76 -20.62
C CYS A 10 21.06 -19.53 -19.91
N PHE A 11 21.85 -18.76 -19.14
CA PHE A 11 21.35 -17.58 -18.43
C PHE A 11 21.69 -16.25 -19.10
N GLN A 12 22.60 -16.23 -20.10
CA GLN A 12 22.99 -14.98 -20.80
C GLN A 12 21.79 -14.26 -21.45
N PRO A 13 20.76 -14.96 -22.02
CA PRO A 13 19.60 -14.32 -22.61
C PRO A 13 18.81 -13.43 -21.64
N ILE A 14 18.84 -13.72 -20.32
CA ILE A 14 18.17 -12.92 -19.29
C ILE A 14 18.69 -11.47 -19.29
N PHE A 15 19.98 -11.28 -19.59
CA PHE A 15 20.66 -9.99 -19.57
C PHE A 15 20.92 -9.42 -20.96
N SER A 16 20.14 -9.82 -21.98
CA SER A 16 20.33 -9.41 -23.38
C SER A 16 20.25 -7.89 -23.65
N SER A 17 19.69 -7.12 -22.70
CA SER A 17 19.58 -5.66 -22.79
C SER A 17 20.93 -4.91 -22.64
N PHE A 18 21.98 -5.58 -22.15
CA PHE A 18 23.32 -5.02 -22.00
C PHE A 18 24.39 -6.09 -22.11
N LYS A 19 25.61 -5.69 -22.54
CA LYS A 19 26.76 -6.62 -22.72
C LYS A 19 27.68 -6.67 -21.50
N TYR A 20 27.75 -5.61 -20.73
CA TYR A 20 28.65 -5.47 -19.59
C TYR A 20 27.89 -5.05 -18.34
N PHE A 21 28.29 -5.61 -17.23
CA PHE A 21 27.82 -5.23 -15.90
C PHE A 21 28.38 -3.85 -15.53
N ASN A 22 27.57 -3.03 -14.89
CA ASN A 22 28.03 -1.75 -14.33
C ASN A 22 28.90 -1.95 -13.10
N GLY A 23 29.46 -0.85 -12.53
CA GLY A 23 30.41 -0.92 -11.42
C GLY A 23 29.88 -1.70 -10.21
N ILE A 24 28.62 -1.44 -9.78
CA ILE A 24 27.99 -2.12 -8.64
C ILE A 24 27.80 -3.62 -8.93
N GLN A 25 27.29 -3.92 -10.11
CA GLN A 25 27.00 -5.29 -10.55
C GLN A 25 28.30 -6.10 -10.67
N ALA A 26 29.34 -5.50 -11.28
CA ALA A 26 30.65 -6.13 -11.46
C ALA A 26 31.34 -6.41 -10.13
N GLU A 27 31.25 -5.49 -9.16
CA GLU A 27 31.85 -5.66 -7.83
C GLU A 27 31.17 -6.74 -7.00
N MET A 28 29.84 -6.89 -7.14
CA MET A 28 29.07 -7.90 -6.43
C MET A 28 29.02 -9.27 -7.12
N LEU A 29 29.43 -9.37 -8.39
CA LEU A 29 29.21 -10.55 -9.23
C LEU A 29 29.81 -11.81 -8.62
N ASP A 30 31.09 -11.77 -8.25
CA ASP A 30 31.79 -12.94 -7.68
C ASP A 30 31.18 -13.39 -6.36
N PHE A 31 30.86 -12.46 -5.48
CA PHE A 31 30.21 -12.78 -4.21
C PHE A 31 28.84 -13.43 -4.42
N ILE A 32 28.02 -12.88 -5.35
CA ILE A 32 26.68 -13.40 -5.61
C ILE A 32 26.71 -14.79 -6.21
N LEU A 33 27.59 -15.03 -7.20
CA LEU A 33 27.61 -16.30 -7.93
C LEU A 33 28.34 -17.41 -7.17
N SER A 34 29.42 -17.09 -6.46
CA SER A 34 30.22 -18.09 -5.73
C SER A 34 29.67 -18.47 -4.36
N SER A 35 28.76 -17.64 -3.79
CA SER A 35 28.28 -17.79 -2.42
C SER A 35 26.75 -17.85 -2.37
N ALA A 36 26.22 -18.86 -1.64
CA ALA A 36 24.81 -18.91 -1.30
C ALA A 36 24.45 -18.07 -0.04
N ARG A 37 25.38 -17.25 0.46
CA ARG A 37 25.15 -16.43 1.67
C ARG A 37 24.27 -15.23 1.37
N SER A 38 23.55 -14.75 2.40
CA SER A 38 22.73 -13.53 2.34
C SER A 38 23.57 -12.31 2.03
N PHE A 39 22.97 -11.29 1.41
CA PHE A 39 23.62 -10.00 1.22
C PHE A 39 22.65 -8.83 1.27
N VAL A 40 23.18 -7.66 1.60
CA VAL A 40 22.43 -6.39 1.61
C VAL A 40 23.24 -5.33 0.88
N VAL A 41 22.62 -4.70 -0.12
CA VAL A 41 23.24 -3.65 -0.92
C VAL A 41 22.45 -2.34 -0.78
N SER A 42 23.14 -1.30 -0.39
CA SER A 42 22.64 0.07 -0.42
C SER A 42 23.29 0.83 -1.58
N ALA A 43 22.48 1.35 -2.47
CA ALA A 43 22.97 2.12 -3.62
C ALA A 43 21.92 3.13 -4.11
N PRO A 44 22.32 4.21 -4.79
CA PRO A 44 21.40 5.24 -5.29
C PRO A 44 20.31 4.68 -6.20
N THR A 45 19.20 5.38 -6.29
CA THR A 45 18.12 5.01 -7.23
C THR A 45 18.60 5.10 -8.68
N GLY A 46 18.25 4.12 -9.51
CA GLY A 46 18.68 4.05 -10.91
C GLY A 46 20.07 3.47 -11.14
N SER A 47 20.76 2.98 -10.10
CA SER A 47 22.10 2.38 -10.20
C SER A 47 22.12 0.91 -10.66
N GLY A 48 20.98 0.33 -11.00
CA GLY A 48 20.88 -1.04 -11.51
C GLY A 48 20.86 -2.13 -10.42
N LYS A 49 20.38 -1.83 -9.21
CA LYS A 49 20.24 -2.78 -8.08
C LYS A 49 19.43 -4.03 -8.41
N THR A 50 18.42 -3.91 -9.27
CA THR A 50 17.54 -5.03 -9.63
C THR A 50 18.30 -6.19 -10.26
N VAL A 51 19.34 -5.91 -11.05
CA VAL A 51 20.20 -6.95 -11.64
C VAL A 51 20.88 -7.81 -10.58
N LEU A 52 21.18 -7.27 -9.39
CA LEU A 52 21.73 -8.06 -8.27
C LEU A 52 20.73 -9.11 -7.76
N LEU A 53 19.43 -8.78 -7.77
CA LEU A 53 18.37 -9.73 -7.43
C LEU A 53 18.23 -10.82 -8.52
N GLU A 54 18.33 -10.43 -9.79
CA GLU A 54 18.32 -11.34 -10.94
C GLU A 54 19.52 -12.29 -10.90
N LEU A 55 20.71 -11.79 -10.57
CA LEU A 55 21.90 -12.62 -10.36
C LEU A 55 21.74 -13.59 -9.17
N ALA A 56 21.03 -13.19 -8.11
CA ALA A 56 20.73 -14.10 -7.00
C ALA A 56 19.77 -15.22 -7.41
N ILE A 57 18.81 -14.94 -8.30
CA ILE A 57 17.95 -15.96 -8.91
C ILE A 57 18.79 -16.91 -9.79
N VAL A 58 19.65 -16.36 -10.64
CA VAL A 58 20.56 -17.17 -11.47
C VAL A 58 21.41 -18.08 -10.60
N GLN A 59 22.01 -17.58 -9.52
CA GLN A 59 22.79 -18.39 -8.60
C GLN A 59 21.95 -19.54 -7.98
N MET A 60 20.70 -19.29 -7.62
CA MET A 60 19.80 -20.33 -7.14
C MET A 60 19.55 -21.39 -8.20
N LEU A 61 19.32 -20.98 -9.45
CA LEU A 61 19.02 -21.85 -10.60
C LEU A 61 20.26 -22.60 -11.11
N MET A 62 21.49 -22.11 -10.85
CA MET A 62 22.73 -22.80 -11.23
C MET A 62 22.84 -24.22 -10.64
N LYS A 63 22.10 -24.53 -9.59
CA LYS A 63 22.01 -25.89 -9.03
C LYS A 63 21.41 -26.92 -10.00
N HIS A 64 20.63 -26.46 -10.98
CA HIS A 64 19.96 -27.27 -12.00
C HIS A 64 20.72 -27.30 -13.34
N VAL A 65 21.91 -26.71 -13.39
CA VAL A 65 22.79 -26.83 -14.58
C VAL A 65 23.66 -28.06 -14.43
N ASP A 66 23.54 -28.95 -15.40
CA ASP A 66 24.43 -30.10 -15.49
C ASP A 66 25.86 -29.63 -15.76
N ARG A 67 26.80 -29.98 -14.89
CA ARG A 67 28.21 -29.55 -15.00
C ARG A 67 28.94 -30.12 -16.20
N ALA A 68 28.50 -31.28 -16.70
CA ALA A 68 29.17 -31.98 -17.82
C ALA A 68 28.67 -31.44 -19.17
N THR A 69 27.39 -31.21 -19.29
CA THR A 69 26.76 -30.82 -20.57
C THR A 69 26.45 -29.33 -20.66
N GLY A 70 26.46 -28.61 -19.56
CA GLY A 70 25.96 -27.22 -19.47
C GLY A 70 24.44 -27.08 -19.65
N ALA A 71 23.71 -28.20 -19.74
CA ALA A 71 22.28 -28.19 -19.94
C ALA A 71 21.54 -27.74 -18.67
N PHE A 72 20.55 -26.88 -18.83
CA PHE A 72 19.67 -26.44 -17.74
C PHE A 72 18.48 -27.39 -17.64
N ASN A 73 18.47 -28.24 -16.61
CA ASN A 73 17.44 -29.24 -16.32
C ASN A 73 16.63 -28.82 -15.09
N HIS A 74 15.60 -28.02 -15.32
CA HIS A 74 14.78 -27.45 -14.26
C HIS A 74 13.37 -28.05 -14.24
N LYS A 75 12.86 -28.35 -13.05
CA LYS A 75 11.45 -28.71 -12.83
C LYS A 75 10.74 -27.55 -12.12
N PRO A 76 9.69 -26.98 -12.70
CA PRO A 76 8.97 -25.88 -12.07
C PRO A 76 8.49 -26.22 -10.65
N GLY A 77 8.78 -25.32 -9.71
CA GLY A 77 8.34 -25.40 -8.32
C GLY A 77 9.27 -26.15 -7.36
N GLU A 78 10.37 -26.73 -7.83
CA GLU A 78 11.33 -27.46 -6.98
C GLU A 78 12.11 -26.52 -6.04
N LEU A 79 12.49 -25.35 -6.51
CA LEU A 79 13.07 -24.27 -5.72
C LEU A 79 12.25 -22.99 -5.90
N LYS A 80 11.93 -22.34 -4.81
CA LYS A 80 11.13 -21.12 -4.84
C LYS A 80 11.92 -19.90 -4.42
N ALA A 81 11.84 -18.86 -5.25
CA ALA A 81 12.28 -17.50 -4.95
C ALA A 81 11.07 -16.62 -4.67
N ILE A 82 11.12 -15.84 -3.60
CA ILE A 82 10.07 -14.90 -3.23
C ILE A 82 10.62 -13.49 -3.38
N TYR A 83 10.04 -12.71 -4.29
CA TYR A 83 10.33 -11.29 -4.45
C TYR A 83 9.26 -10.46 -3.77
N MET A 84 9.68 -9.61 -2.84
CA MET A 84 8.82 -8.69 -2.11
C MET A 84 9.17 -7.24 -2.44
N ALA A 85 8.21 -6.54 -3.03
CA ALA A 85 8.28 -5.11 -3.25
C ALA A 85 7.13 -4.39 -2.53
N PRO A 86 7.33 -3.13 -2.11
CA PRO A 86 6.35 -2.41 -1.29
C PRO A 86 5.08 -2.03 -2.03
N LEU A 87 5.12 -1.99 -3.36
CA LEU A 87 4.05 -1.47 -4.20
C LEU A 87 3.62 -2.46 -5.27
N LYS A 88 2.31 -2.60 -5.45
CA LYS A 88 1.73 -3.44 -6.52
C LYS A 88 2.26 -3.08 -7.91
N ALA A 89 2.44 -1.79 -8.19
CA ALA A 89 2.95 -1.34 -9.48
C ALA A 89 4.38 -1.84 -9.76
N LEU A 90 5.26 -1.86 -8.75
CA LEU A 90 6.60 -2.43 -8.88
C LEU A 90 6.56 -3.94 -9.07
N VAL A 91 5.67 -4.62 -8.36
CA VAL A 91 5.45 -6.07 -8.51
C VAL A 91 4.99 -6.39 -9.94
N GLN A 92 4.05 -5.61 -10.48
CA GLN A 92 3.53 -5.79 -11.82
C GLN A 92 4.58 -5.50 -12.90
N GLU A 93 5.33 -4.39 -12.79
CA GLU A 93 6.43 -4.04 -13.69
C GLU A 93 7.47 -5.19 -13.74
N LYS A 94 7.91 -5.65 -12.57
CA LYS A 94 8.88 -6.75 -12.49
C LYS A 94 8.34 -8.08 -12.99
N LYS A 95 7.06 -8.36 -12.79
CA LYS A 95 6.42 -9.54 -13.35
C LYS A 95 6.53 -9.57 -14.89
N GLU A 96 6.16 -8.47 -15.55
CA GLU A 96 6.21 -8.38 -17.01
C GLU A 96 7.65 -8.56 -17.53
N GLU A 97 8.62 -7.89 -16.91
CA GLU A 97 10.04 -8.02 -17.24
C GLU A 97 10.55 -9.46 -17.02
N TRP A 98 10.24 -10.07 -15.88
CA TRP A 98 10.76 -11.40 -15.53
C TRP A 98 10.06 -12.54 -16.23
N ILE A 99 8.79 -12.41 -16.58
CA ILE A 99 8.13 -13.38 -17.47
C ILE A 99 8.82 -13.39 -18.84
N ALA A 100 9.18 -12.23 -19.38
CA ALA A 100 9.90 -12.16 -20.65
C ALA A 100 11.32 -12.75 -20.55
N ALA A 101 12.07 -12.44 -19.48
CA ALA A 101 13.46 -12.85 -19.31
C ALA A 101 13.60 -14.31 -18.86
N PHE A 102 12.98 -14.69 -17.76
CA PHE A 102 13.10 -16.02 -17.16
C PHE A 102 12.14 -17.05 -17.78
N GLY A 103 10.98 -16.62 -18.27
CA GLY A 103 10.05 -17.52 -18.96
C GLY A 103 10.63 -18.15 -20.22
N ALA A 104 11.53 -17.45 -20.93
CA ALA A 104 12.26 -17.97 -22.09
C ALA A 104 13.10 -19.21 -21.79
N ILE A 105 13.51 -19.42 -20.54
CA ILE A 105 14.26 -20.59 -20.06
C ILE A 105 13.40 -21.58 -19.26
N GLY A 106 12.07 -21.44 -19.30
CA GLY A 106 11.13 -22.38 -18.67
C GLY A 106 10.85 -22.10 -17.19
N VAL A 107 11.32 -20.98 -16.60
CA VAL A 107 11.08 -20.60 -15.21
C VAL A 107 9.72 -19.92 -15.07
N VAL A 108 8.90 -20.38 -14.12
CA VAL A 108 7.51 -19.93 -13.94
C VAL A 108 7.45 -18.79 -12.93
N CYS A 109 7.07 -17.59 -13.42
CA CYS A 109 6.86 -16.40 -12.60
C CYS A 109 5.37 -16.15 -12.35
N LYS A 110 4.97 -15.89 -11.11
CA LYS A 110 3.57 -15.59 -10.76
C LYS A 110 3.47 -14.39 -9.80
N GLU A 111 2.51 -13.51 -10.09
CA GLU A 111 2.18 -12.39 -9.21
C GLU A 111 1.14 -12.80 -8.17
N LEU A 112 1.31 -12.26 -6.96
CA LEU A 112 0.40 -12.42 -5.85
C LEU A 112 0.24 -11.09 -5.11
N THR A 113 -0.75 -10.29 -5.52
CA THR A 113 -1.05 -8.98 -4.94
C THR A 113 -2.49 -8.90 -4.42
N GLY A 114 -2.88 -7.74 -3.86
CA GLY A 114 -4.24 -7.55 -3.35
C GLY A 114 -5.34 -7.73 -4.39
N ASP A 115 -5.01 -7.55 -5.68
CA ASP A 115 -5.96 -7.62 -6.78
C ASP A 115 -6.08 -9.05 -7.37
N THR A 116 -5.18 -9.96 -6.98
CA THR A 116 -5.28 -11.37 -7.37
C THR A 116 -6.30 -12.09 -6.49
N ASP A 117 -7.24 -12.81 -7.11
CA ASP A 117 -8.18 -13.67 -6.42
C ASP A 117 -7.48 -14.79 -5.62
N ILE A 118 -8.22 -15.43 -4.75
CA ILE A 118 -7.71 -16.49 -3.86
C ILE A 118 -7.10 -17.60 -4.70
N VAL A 119 -5.78 -17.57 -4.80
CA VAL A 119 -5.00 -18.62 -5.44
C VAL A 119 -5.01 -19.83 -4.50
N SER A 120 -5.37 -20.99 -5.00
CA SER A 120 -5.20 -22.21 -4.21
C SER A 120 -3.70 -22.52 -4.10
N TRP A 121 -3.28 -23.10 -2.97
CA TRP A 121 -1.88 -23.48 -2.79
C TRP A 121 -1.38 -24.44 -3.87
N SER A 122 -2.26 -25.26 -4.43
CA SER A 122 -1.94 -26.14 -5.56
C SER A 122 -1.46 -25.39 -6.80
N GLU A 123 -1.96 -24.17 -7.03
CA GLU A 123 -1.52 -23.32 -8.14
C GLU A 123 -0.12 -22.72 -7.92
N LEU A 124 0.36 -22.66 -6.67
CA LEU A 124 1.69 -22.16 -6.32
C LEU A 124 2.74 -23.27 -6.28
N ASN A 125 2.35 -24.54 -6.35
CA ASN A 125 3.31 -25.66 -6.30
C ASN A 125 4.29 -25.61 -7.47
N ASN A 126 3.83 -25.24 -8.67
CA ASN A 126 4.64 -25.18 -9.89
C ASN A 126 5.21 -23.77 -10.16
N VAL A 127 5.26 -22.90 -9.18
CA VAL A 127 5.80 -21.55 -9.33
C VAL A 127 7.21 -21.48 -8.76
N ASP A 128 8.14 -20.94 -9.54
CA ASP A 128 9.54 -20.79 -9.15
C ASP A 128 9.80 -19.41 -8.56
N ILE A 129 9.23 -18.37 -9.18
CA ILE A 129 9.40 -16.99 -8.72
C ILE A 129 8.04 -16.41 -8.37
N LEU A 130 7.80 -16.17 -7.08
CA LEU A 130 6.61 -15.52 -6.58
C LEU A 130 6.89 -14.04 -6.33
N LEU A 131 6.20 -13.17 -7.08
CA LEU A 131 6.28 -11.73 -6.92
C LEU A 131 5.10 -11.23 -6.09
N THR A 132 5.36 -10.53 -4.98
CA THR A 132 4.31 -10.18 -4.03
C THR A 132 4.59 -8.88 -3.28
N THR A 133 3.59 -8.41 -2.52
CA THR A 133 3.80 -7.38 -1.50
C THR A 133 3.88 -8.01 -0.10
N PRO A 134 4.62 -7.40 0.84
CA PRO A 134 4.76 -7.94 2.19
C PRO A 134 3.43 -8.25 2.87
N GLU A 135 2.44 -7.36 2.76
CA GLU A 135 1.13 -7.54 3.39
C GLU A 135 0.33 -8.68 2.78
N LYS A 136 0.42 -8.87 1.45
CA LYS A 136 -0.27 -9.99 0.80
C LYS A 136 0.36 -11.31 1.17
N PHE A 137 1.70 -11.38 1.17
CA PHE A 137 2.42 -12.57 1.58
C PHE A 137 2.15 -12.90 3.05
N ASP A 138 2.21 -11.91 3.95
CA ASP A 138 1.83 -12.07 5.35
C ASP A 138 0.40 -12.60 5.50
N SER A 139 -0.58 -12.00 4.80
CA SER A 139 -1.99 -12.43 4.84
C SER A 139 -2.20 -13.88 4.41
N ILE A 140 -1.47 -14.35 3.40
CA ILE A 140 -1.63 -15.71 2.88
C ILE A 140 -0.94 -16.71 3.79
N THR A 141 0.23 -16.38 4.28
CA THR A 141 1.02 -17.27 5.13
C THR A 141 0.39 -17.48 6.50
N ARG A 142 -0.45 -16.57 6.98
CA ARG A 142 -1.26 -16.73 8.20
C ARG A 142 -2.34 -17.81 8.09
N LYS A 143 -2.87 -18.07 6.89
CA LYS A 143 -4.03 -18.96 6.63
C LYS A 143 -3.68 -20.45 6.53
N ASN A 144 -2.45 -20.85 6.80
CA ASN A 144 -1.87 -22.05 6.19
C ASN A 144 -1.66 -23.27 7.05
N LYS A 145 -2.24 -23.36 8.24
CA LYS A 145 -2.04 -24.51 9.10
C LYS A 145 -2.49 -25.85 8.49
N ASP A 146 -3.57 -25.84 7.70
CA ASP A 146 -4.30 -27.07 7.38
C ASP A 146 -4.31 -27.46 5.90
N ARG A 147 -3.64 -26.74 4.99
CA ARG A 147 -3.82 -26.88 3.54
C ARG A 147 -2.55 -26.97 2.69
N GLY A 148 -1.47 -27.56 3.20
CA GLY A 148 -0.24 -27.77 2.42
C GLY A 148 0.72 -26.57 2.37
N GLY A 149 0.48 -25.52 3.15
CA GLY A 149 1.33 -24.34 3.21
C GLY A 149 2.72 -24.60 3.79
N MET A 150 2.89 -25.61 4.64
CA MET A 150 4.20 -26.02 5.13
C MET A 150 5.08 -26.59 4.01
N SER A 151 4.49 -27.28 3.02
CA SER A 151 5.21 -27.75 1.84
C SER A 151 5.73 -26.57 1.01
N PHE A 152 4.90 -25.57 0.75
CA PHE A 152 5.31 -24.36 0.01
C PHE A 152 6.51 -23.66 0.67
N PHE A 153 6.50 -23.52 1.99
CA PHE A 153 7.61 -22.90 2.72
C PHE A 153 8.88 -23.75 2.65
N GLY A 154 8.75 -25.08 2.74
CA GLY A 154 9.88 -25.98 2.65
C GLY A 154 10.74 -25.76 1.40
N ASP A 155 10.10 -25.44 0.26
CA ASP A 155 10.77 -25.24 -1.03
C ASP A 155 11.37 -23.83 -1.19
N CYS A 156 11.17 -22.92 -0.23
CA CYS A 156 11.66 -21.53 -0.31
C CYS A 156 13.18 -21.48 -0.08
N ALA A 157 13.92 -21.23 -1.17
CA ALA A 157 15.39 -21.15 -1.15
C ALA A 157 15.93 -19.71 -1.12
N LEU A 158 15.16 -18.75 -1.66
CA LEU A 158 15.60 -17.37 -1.83
C LEU A 158 14.46 -16.39 -1.48
N VAL A 159 14.77 -15.39 -0.65
CA VAL A 159 13.86 -14.28 -0.31
C VAL A 159 14.54 -12.98 -0.67
N MET A 160 13.94 -12.24 -1.59
CA MET A 160 14.43 -10.98 -2.12
C MET A 160 13.57 -9.82 -1.61
N LEU A 161 14.21 -8.86 -0.97
CA LEU A 161 13.58 -7.69 -0.38
C LEU A 161 14.01 -6.44 -1.17
N ASP A 162 13.11 -5.93 -1.98
CA ASP A 162 13.39 -4.69 -2.70
C ASP A 162 12.93 -3.48 -1.89
N GLU A 163 13.68 -2.40 -1.98
CA GLU A 163 13.46 -1.15 -1.25
C GLU A 163 13.36 -1.36 0.28
N VAL A 164 14.29 -2.14 0.85
CA VAL A 164 14.25 -2.52 2.29
C VAL A 164 14.30 -1.32 3.26
N HIS A 165 14.65 -0.13 2.79
CA HIS A 165 14.57 1.09 3.59
C HIS A 165 13.13 1.46 4.04
N LEU A 166 12.12 0.82 3.46
CA LEU A 166 10.71 0.90 3.88
C LEU A 166 10.42 0.26 5.25
N LEU A 167 11.37 -0.45 5.85
CA LEU A 167 11.28 -0.85 7.26
C LEU A 167 10.97 0.33 8.19
N GLY A 168 11.42 1.54 7.82
CA GLY A 168 11.14 2.78 8.55
C GLY A 168 9.78 3.42 8.31
N ASP A 169 8.95 2.86 7.43
CA ASP A 169 7.60 3.34 7.13
C ASP A 169 6.55 2.51 7.88
N GLU A 170 5.30 3.00 7.99
CA GLU A 170 4.20 2.28 8.68
C GLU A 170 4.02 0.84 8.17
N ARG A 171 4.30 0.59 6.89
CA ARG A 171 4.17 -0.71 6.23
C ARG A 171 5.33 -1.68 6.51
N GLY A 172 6.44 -1.19 7.07
CA GLY A 172 7.63 -1.99 7.36
C GLY A 172 7.38 -3.14 8.31
N GLY A 173 6.45 -2.99 9.25
CA GLY A 173 6.11 -4.03 10.23
C GLY A 173 5.67 -5.36 9.61
N ALA A 174 4.94 -5.35 8.49
CA ALA A 174 4.53 -6.58 7.80
C ALA A 174 5.71 -7.30 7.15
N LEU A 175 6.64 -6.56 6.52
CA LEU A 175 7.87 -7.11 5.95
C LEU A 175 8.73 -7.78 7.04
N GLU A 176 8.89 -7.09 8.15
CA GLU A 176 9.67 -7.55 9.29
C GLU A 176 9.07 -8.81 9.91
N ALA A 177 7.75 -8.84 10.14
CA ALA A 177 7.05 -10.01 10.68
C ALA A 177 7.20 -11.26 9.77
N VAL A 178 7.09 -11.07 8.45
CA VAL A 178 7.27 -12.16 7.48
C VAL A 178 8.70 -12.72 7.53
N VAL A 179 9.71 -11.86 7.52
CA VAL A 179 11.11 -12.32 7.59
C VAL A 179 11.39 -13.02 8.92
N SER A 180 10.93 -12.47 10.04
CA SER A 180 11.07 -13.10 11.36
C SER A 180 10.43 -14.48 11.40
N ARG A 181 9.22 -14.63 10.79
CA ARG A 181 8.53 -15.92 10.64
C ARG A 181 9.34 -16.92 9.84
N LEU A 182 9.88 -16.53 8.69
CA LEU A 182 10.70 -17.40 7.85
C LEU A 182 11.97 -17.86 8.55
N LYS A 183 12.62 -16.98 9.32
CA LYS A 183 13.80 -17.30 10.11
C LYS A 183 13.48 -18.31 11.22
N VAL A 184 12.43 -18.08 12.00
CA VAL A 184 11.99 -19.05 13.03
C VAL A 184 11.60 -20.39 12.39
N LEU A 185 10.97 -20.39 11.23
CA LEU A 185 10.63 -21.63 10.51
C LEU A 185 11.88 -22.34 9.99
N SER A 186 12.90 -21.61 9.51
CA SER A 186 14.14 -22.20 9.00
C SER A 186 14.93 -22.97 10.07
N GLU A 187 14.77 -22.61 11.32
CA GLU A 187 15.42 -23.26 12.47
C GLU A 187 14.64 -24.49 13.00
N LYS A 188 13.38 -24.68 12.57
CA LYS A 188 12.58 -25.82 13.05
C LYS A 188 13.15 -27.17 12.59
N GLN A 189 13.25 -28.10 13.52
CA GLN A 189 13.80 -29.44 13.25
C GLN A 189 13.01 -30.21 12.17
N SER A 190 11.70 -30.00 12.10
CA SER A 190 10.82 -30.62 11.08
C SER A 190 11.10 -30.16 9.65
N LEU A 191 11.81 -29.06 9.45
CA LEU A 191 12.16 -28.49 8.15
C LEU A 191 13.66 -28.62 7.82
N ARG A 192 14.43 -29.32 8.65
CA ARG A 192 15.83 -29.62 8.35
C ARG A 192 15.96 -30.42 7.05
N GLY A 193 16.92 -30.02 6.21
CA GLY A 193 17.14 -30.65 4.89
C GLY A 193 16.24 -30.11 3.78
N THR A 194 15.26 -29.25 4.08
CA THR A 194 14.51 -28.53 3.04
C THR A 194 15.28 -27.29 2.60
N PRO A 195 15.00 -26.73 1.40
CA PRO A 195 15.57 -25.46 0.93
C PRO A 195 15.41 -24.31 1.94
N LEU A 196 14.30 -24.26 2.68
CA LEU A 196 14.06 -23.23 3.71
C LEU A 196 15.08 -23.27 4.85
N SER A 197 15.58 -24.44 5.23
CA SER A 197 16.58 -24.54 6.34
C SER A 197 17.88 -23.81 6.02
N SER A 198 18.14 -23.51 4.76
CA SER A 198 19.29 -22.72 4.26
C SER A 198 18.85 -21.52 3.42
N VAL A 199 17.69 -20.96 3.74
CA VAL A 199 17.12 -19.84 2.99
C VAL A 199 18.09 -18.66 2.92
N ARG A 200 18.25 -18.12 1.73
CA ARG A 200 19.08 -16.95 1.44
C ARG A 200 18.22 -15.68 1.45
N PHE A 201 18.61 -14.68 2.25
CA PHE A 201 17.97 -13.36 2.23
C PHE A 201 18.84 -12.39 1.43
N VAL A 202 18.23 -11.72 0.49
CA VAL A 202 18.88 -10.72 -0.36
C VAL A 202 18.09 -9.42 -0.29
N ALA A 203 18.75 -8.31 -0.02
CA ALA A 203 18.07 -7.03 0.10
C ALA A 203 18.75 -5.91 -0.68
N CYS A 204 17.94 -5.11 -1.37
CA CYS A 204 18.34 -3.88 -2.03
C CYS A 204 17.68 -2.68 -1.35
N SER A 205 18.43 -1.59 -1.22
CA SER A 205 18.01 -0.37 -0.55
C SER A 205 18.48 0.88 -1.30
N ALA A 206 17.73 1.97 -1.14
CA ALA A 206 18.32 3.30 -1.30
C ALA A 206 19.39 3.54 -0.21
N THR A 207 20.15 4.62 -0.32
CA THR A 207 21.20 4.97 0.64
C THR A 207 20.67 5.11 2.06
N VAL A 208 21.22 4.31 2.99
CA VAL A 208 20.86 4.29 4.42
C VAL A 208 22.11 4.20 5.28
N PRO A 209 22.17 4.91 6.44
CA PRO A 209 23.41 4.96 7.23
C PRO A 209 23.63 3.72 8.12
N ASN A 210 22.58 3.00 8.48
CA ASN A 210 22.64 1.82 9.34
C ASN A 210 22.41 0.50 8.58
N LEU A 211 23.04 0.36 7.43
CA LEU A 211 22.99 -0.83 6.59
C LEU A 211 23.46 -2.09 7.32
N GLU A 212 24.46 -1.93 8.21
CA GLU A 212 25.00 -3.01 9.04
C GLU A 212 23.92 -3.64 9.93
N ASP A 213 22.97 -2.85 10.46
CA ASP A 213 21.87 -3.39 11.25
C ASP A 213 20.92 -4.24 10.42
N VAL A 214 20.65 -3.80 9.18
CA VAL A 214 19.84 -4.56 8.21
C VAL A 214 20.58 -5.84 7.81
N GLY A 215 21.89 -5.75 7.56
CA GLY A 215 22.73 -6.90 7.25
C GLY A 215 22.75 -7.92 8.37
N ARG A 216 22.93 -7.48 9.62
CA ARG A 216 22.87 -8.33 10.81
C ARG A 216 21.51 -9.00 10.96
N TRP A 217 20.43 -8.24 10.73
CA TRP A 217 19.08 -8.78 10.73
C TRP A 217 18.89 -9.91 9.70
N LEU A 218 19.40 -9.72 8.47
CA LEU A 218 19.24 -10.71 7.39
C LEU A 218 20.33 -11.82 7.41
N GLY A 219 21.26 -11.77 8.35
CA GLY A 219 22.35 -12.74 8.45
C GLY A 219 23.37 -12.63 7.32
N ALA A 220 23.54 -11.42 6.76
CA ALA A 220 24.58 -11.15 5.77
C ALA A 220 25.97 -11.07 6.44
N PRO A 221 27.00 -11.69 5.87
CA PRO A 221 28.35 -11.63 6.41
C PRO A 221 28.95 -10.23 6.20
N SER A 222 29.53 -9.68 7.26
CA SER A 222 30.30 -8.43 7.16
C SER A 222 31.79 -8.75 6.93
N PRO A 223 32.53 -8.01 6.08
CA PRO A 223 32.05 -6.90 5.23
C PRO A 223 31.50 -7.35 3.87
N ASP A 224 31.74 -8.58 3.42
CA ASP A 224 31.55 -9.02 2.04
C ASP A 224 30.08 -9.00 1.59
N GLY A 225 29.18 -9.38 2.46
CA GLY A 225 27.73 -9.42 2.19
C GLY A 225 26.99 -8.11 2.48
N ILE A 226 27.68 -7.07 2.99
CA ILE A 226 27.08 -5.78 3.33
C ILE A 226 27.86 -4.70 2.58
N ARG A 227 27.26 -4.17 1.51
CA ARG A 227 27.91 -3.22 0.63
C ARG A 227 27.15 -1.91 0.49
N HIS A 228 27.87 -0.84 0.67
CA HIS A 228 27.38 0.52 0.50
C HIS A 228 28.06 1.18 -0.71
N PHE A 229 27.26 1.55 -1.70
CA PHE A 229 27.68 2.27 -2.88
C PHE A 229 27.16 3.71 -2.82
N GLY A 230 28.04 4.67 -2.93
CA GLY A 230 27.74 6.09 -2.84
C GLY A 230 27.18 6.68 -4.14
N GLU A 231 26.97 7.99 -4.13
CA GLU A 231 26.41 8.73 -5.29
C GLU A 231 27.32 8.70 -6.53
N GLU A 232 28.59 8.34 -6.40
CA GLU A 232 29.55 8.15 -7.50
C GLU A 232 29.16 7.01 -8.43
N TYR A 233 28.40 6.02 -7.94
CA TYR A 233 27.87 4.92 -8.75
C TYR A 233 26.55 5.25 -9.45
N ARG A 234 26.05 6.47 -9.29
CA ARG A 234 24.81 6.88 -9.94
C ARG A 234 25.08 7.21 -11.42
N PRO A 235 24.36 6.61 -12.39
CA PRO A 235 24.57 6.86 -13.82
C PRO A 235 24.37 8.33 -14.21
N VAL A 236 23.48 9.04 -13.51
CA VAL A 236 23.21 10.47 -13.70
C VAL A 236 23.38 11.17 -12.37
N ARG A 237 24.35 12.06 -12.26
CA ARG A 237 24.61 12.82 -11.02
C ARG A 237 23.35 13.56 -10.56
N LEU A 238 23.00 13.45 -9.27
CA LEU A 238 21.87 14.16 -8.67
C LEU A 238 22.35 15.34 -7.83
N GLU A 239 21.90 16.53 -8.20
CA GLU A 239 22.07 17.71 -7.37
C GLU A 239 20.77 17.96 -6.58
N THR A 240 20.84 17.91 -5.25
CA THR A 240 19.67 18.14 -4.41
C THR A 240 19.79 19.45 -3.67
N LYS A 241 18.73 20.27 -3.73
CA LYS A 241 18.63 21.58 -3.06
C LYS A 241 17.42 21.60 -2.12
N VAL A 242 17.61 22.02 -0.88
CA VAL A 242 16.53 22.19 0.10
C VAL A 242 16.31 23.68 0.36
N LEU A 243 15.13 24.16 -0.02
CA LEU A 243 14.75 25.57 0.12
C LEU A 243 13.76 25.72 1.28
N GLY A 244 14.19 26.47 2.32
CA GLY A 244 13.37 26.74 3.51
C GLY A 244 12.62 28.06 3.38
N TYR A 245 11.29 28.02 3.56
CA TYR A 245 10.41 29.19 3.56
C TYR A 245 9.82 29.45 4.93
N ASP A 246 9.48 30.70 5.22
CA ASP A 246 8.86 31.05 6.49
C ASP A 246 7.46 30.41 6.61
N PRO A 247 7.11 29.89 7.79
CA PRO A 247 5.82 29.27 8.01
C PRO A 247 4.67 30.26 7.79
N ALA A 248 3.50 29.75 7.43
CA ALA A 248 2.27 30.52 7.34
C ALA A 248 1.33 30.18 8.52
N LYS A 249 0.20 30.90 8.62
CA LYS A 249 -0.80 30.68 9.70
C LYS A 249 -1.36 29.25 9.73
N ASN A 250 -1.41 28.59 8.57
CA ASN A 250 -1.80 27.20 8.42
C ASN A 250 -1.16 26.61 7.13
N ASP A 251 -1.24 25.29 7.01
CA ASP A 251 -0.63 24.56 5.89
C ASP A 251 -1.20 24.96 4.52
N TRP A 252 -2.51 25.22 4.43
CA TRP A 252 -3.13 25.69 3.19
C TRP A 252 -2.56 27.05 2.73
N MET A 253 -2.37 28.00 3.64
CA MET A 253 -1.73 29.27 3.32
C MET A 253 -0.25 29.09 2.98
N PHE A 254 0.42 28.13 3.61
CA PHE A 254 1.80 27.80 3.28
C PHE A 254 1.90 27.22 1.85
N GLU A 255 1.04 26.28 1.47
CA GLU A 255 1.00 25.76 0.10
C GLU A 255 0.73 26.85 -0.95
N ARG A 256 -0.14 27.80 -0.64
CA ARG A 256 -0.39 28.93 -1.53
C ARG A 256 0.86 29.80 -1.71
N ARG A 257 1.60 30.07 -0.62
CA ARG A 257 2.88 30.78 -0.67
C ARG A 257 3.92 30.02 -1.50
N LEU A 258 3.98 28.71 -1.37
CA LEU A 258 4.87 27.89 -2.21
C LEU A 258 4.50 27.99 -3.70
N ASN A 259 3.22 28.06 -4.05
CA ASN A 259 2.78 28.26 -5.44
C ASN A 259 3.28 29.60 -6.00
N GLU A 260 3.28 30.67 -5.22
CA GLU A 260 3.76 31.97 -5.65
C GLU A 260 5.27 31.95 -5.98
N ARG A 261 6.04 31.12 -5.29
CA ARG A 261 7.49 30.93 -5.49
C ARG A 261 7.85 29.85 -6.50
N LEU A 262 6.91 28.98 -6.83
CA LEU A 262 7.16 27.80 -7.67
C LEU A 262 7.69 28.16 -9.06
N TYR A 263 7.15 29.22 -9.69
CA TYR A 263 7.57 29.64 -11.02
C TYR A 263 9.04 30.05 -11.05
N GLU A 264 9.48 30.83 -10.10
CA GLU A 264 10.89 31.20 -9.91
C GLU A 264 11.79 29.98 -9.72
N VAL A 265 11.37 29.05 -8.84
CA VAL A 265 12.12 27.81 -8.55
C VAL A 265 12.26 26.96 -9.82
N VAL A 266 11.17 26.80 -10.57
CA VAL A 266 11.20 26.05 -11.82
C VAL A 266 12.14 26.72 -12.83
N LEU A 267 12.01 28.03 -13.09
CA LEU A 267 12.85 28.72 -14.07
C LEU A 267 14.34 28.68 -13.74
N ASN A 268 14.70 28.85 -12.47
CA ASN A 268 16.10 28.85 -12.03
C ASN A 268 16.81 27.51 -12.27
N HIS A 269 16.04 26.41 -12.44
CA HIS A 269 16.60 25.07 -12.61
C HIS A 269 16.13 24.32 -13.86
N PHE A 270 15.21 24.89 -14.63
CA PHE A 270 14.50 24.20 -15.71
C PHE A 270 15.38 23.85 -16.92
N GLN A 271 16.32 24.71 -17.32
CA GLN A 271 17.22 24.52 -18.47
C GLN A 271 16.51 24.05 -19.76
N SER A 272 15.26 24.43 -19.97
CA SER A 272 14.41 24.00 -21.10
C SER A 272 14.28 22.46 -21.23
N LYS A 273 14.41 21.71 -20.13
CA LYS A 273 14.29 20.26 -20.06
C LYS A 273 13.06 19.85 -19.26
N PRO A 274 12.55 18.60 -19.40
CA PRO A 274 11.36 18.16 -18.67
C PRO A 274 11.47 18.32 -17.16
N ALA A 275 10.38 18.82 -16.54
CA ALA A 275 10.28 19.04 -15.09
C ALA A 275 9.05 18.37 -14.51
N LEU A 276 9.21 17.67 -13.38
CA LEU A 276 8.15 17.13 -12.56
C LEU A 276 7.99 17.95 -11.28
N VAL A 277 6.77 18.32 -10.94
CA VAL A 277 6.45 19.06 -9.71
C VAL A 277 5.53 18.21 -8.86
N PHE A 278 6.01 17.70 -7.75
CA PHE A 278 5.22 16.91 -6.80
C PHE A 278 4.51 17.81 -5.81
N CYS A 279 3.22 17.63 -5.66
CA CYS A 279 2.33 18.42 -4.82
C CYS A 279 1.65 17.58 -3.74
N ALA A 280 1.36 18.20 -2.61
CA ALA A 280 0.77 17.55 -1.44
C ALA A 280 -0.67 17.04 -1.65
N SER A 281 -1.40 17.62 -2.59
CA SER A 281 -2.82 17.31 -2.85
C SER A 281 -3.16 17.40 -4.34
N ARG A 282 -4.30 16.80 -4.72
CA ARG A 282 -4.82 16.82 -6.10
C ARG A 282 -5.12 18.25 -6.55
N ASP A 283 -5.79 19.03 -5.70
CA ASP A 283 -6.08 20.44 -5.96
C ASP A 283 -4.79 21.28 -5.99
N GLY A 284 -3.81 20.91 -5.17
CA GLY A 284 -2.48 21.49 -5.19
C GLY A 284 -1.77 21.28 -6.53
N ALA A 285 -1.86 20.09 -7.13
CA ALA A 285 -1.27 19.80 -8.44
C ALA A 285 -1.92 20.63 -9.57
N SER A 286 -3.25 20.65 -9.61
CA SER A 286 -4.01 21.45 -10.57
C SER A 286 -3.75 22.96 -10.41
N SER A 287 -3.72 23.46 -9.17
CA SER A 287 -3.43 24.87 -8.85
C SER A 287 -1.98 25.25 -9.22
N ALA A 288 -1.01 24.37 -8.97
CA ALA A 288 0.39 24.59 -9.35
C ALA A 288 0.55 24.69 -10.87
N ALA A 289 -0.07 23.74 -11.61
CA ALA A 289 -0.05 23.75 -13.07
C ALA A 289 -0.67 25.04 -13.64
N LYS A 290 -1.81 25.47 -13.08
CA LYS A 290 -2.46 26.74 -13.46
C LYS A 290 -1.54 27.94 -13.19
N THR A 291 -0.94 28.00 -12.00
CA THR A 291 -0.04 29.11 -11.64
C THR A 291 1.15 29.20 -12.59
N LEU A 292 1.75 28.05 -12.96
CA LEU A 292 2.86 28.00 -13.92
C LEU A 292 2.43 28.46 -15.31
N ALA A 293 1.29 28.00 -15.82
CA ALA A 293 0.76 28.39 -17.12
C ALA A 293 0.40 29.88 -17.15
N ASP A 294 -0.27 30.41 -16.13
CA ASP A 294 -0.68 31.81 -16.05
C ASP A 294 0.54 32.75 -15.96
N ARG A 295 1.58 32.37 -15.19
CA ARG A 295 2.84 33.13 -15.13
C ARG A 295 3.61 33.08 -16.45
N ALA A 296 3.64 31.93 -17.11
CA ALA A 296 4.27 31.80 -18.43
C ALA A 296 3.59 32.69 -19.50
N LYS A 297 2.27 32.82 -19.45
CA LYS A 297 1.52 33.76 -20.29
C LYS A 297 1.88 35.23 -20.05
N SER A 298 2.02 35.61 -18.76
CA SER A 298 2.26 37.00 -18.36
C SER A 298 3.65 37.52 -18.71
N THR A 299 4.63 36.58 -18.98
CA THR A 299 6.03 36.94 -19.25
C THR A 299 6.34 37.21 -20.72
N GLY A 300 5.33 37.22 -21.61
CA GLY A 300 5.47 37.53 -23.03
C GLY A 300 6.11 36.41 -23.88
N ARG A 301 7.03 35.63 -23.34
CA ARG A 301 7.62 34.43 -23.96
C ARG A 301 7.39 33.23 -23.04
N ASN A 302 6.66 32.23 -23.52
CA ASN A 302 6.44 31.02 -22.75
C ASN A 302 7.72 30.14 -22.73
N PRO A 303 8.38 29.95 -21.57
CA PRO A 303 9.61 29.18 -21.47
C PRO A 303 9.40 27.67 -21.63
N PHE A 304 8.15 27.21 -21.55
CA PHE A 304 7.76 25.81 -21.62
C PHE A 304 7.47 25.33 -23.04
N ILE A 305 7.63 26.20 -24.04
CA ILE A 305 7.40 25.92 -25.46
C ILE A 305 8.66 26.26 -26.24
N SER A 306 9.16 25.29 -27.02
CA SER A 306 10.39 25.43 -27.78
C SER A 306 10.19 25.94 -29.22
N GLY A 307 8.98 25.79 -29.81
CA GLY A 307 8.74 26.17 -31.20
C GLY A 307 7.28 26.02 -31.64
N GLN A 308 6.99 26.46 -32.87
CA GLN A 308 5.61 26.51 -33.40
C GLN A 308 4.99 25.14 -33.62
N GLY A 309 5.77 24.17 -34.11
CA GLY A 309 5.27 22.79 -34.29
C GLY A 309 4.83 22.13 -32.97
N GLN A 310 5.49 22.46 -31.86
CA GLN A 310 5.02 22.01 -30.53
C GLN A 310 3.70 22.66 -30.17
N VAL A 311 3.47 23.93 -30.51
CA VAL A 311 2.19 24.61 -30.21
C VAL A 311 1.01 23.95 -30.94
N GLU A 312 1.21 23.57 -32.20
CA GLU A 312 0.17 22.93 -33.00
C GLU A 312 -0.16 21.52 -32.44
N ALA A 313 0.87 20.70 -32.17
CA ALA A 313 0.69 19.39 -31.55
C ALA A 313 0.00 19.47 -30.17
N LEU A 314 0.34 20.47 -29.36
CA LEU A 314 -0.29 20.69 -28.06
C LEU A 314 -1.76 21.14 -28.17
N ARG A 315 -2.10 21.94 -29.19
CA ARG A 315 -3.50 22.30 -29.44
C ARG A 315 -4.34 21.11 -29.87
N GLU A 316 -3.82 20.27 -30.75
CA GLU A 316 -4.47 19.03 -31.14
C GLU A 316 -4.67 18.11 -29.93
N ALA A 317 -3.61 17.89 -29.13
CA ALA A 317 -3.66 17.08 -27.92
C ALA A 317 -4.67 17.60 -26.89
N ALA A 318 -4.79 18.93 -26.75
CA ALA A 318 -5.79 19.56 -25.88
C ALA A 318 -7.23 19.26 -26.33
N GLY A 319 -7.46 19.07 -27.64
CA GLY A 319 -8.76 18.63 -28.18
C GLY A 319 -9.16 17.23 -27.71
N ARG A 320 -8.18 16.34 -27.51
CA ARG A 320 -8.38 14.94 -27.07
C ARG A 320 -8.64 14.82 -25.56
N ALA A 321 -8.20 15.78 -24.74
CA ALA A 321 -8.43 15.75 -23.31
C ALA A 321 -9.93 15.84 -22.99
N GLU A 322 -10.40 15.16 -21.96
CA GLU A 322 -11.77 15.26 -21.47
C GLU A 322 -11.90 16.33 -20.36
N ASN A 323 -10.90 16.42 -19.51
CA ASN A 323 -10.86 17.36 -18.40
C ASN A 323 -10.72 18.82 -18.88
N ARG A 324 -11.66 19.69 -18.49
CA ARG A 324 -11.70 21.10 -18.90
C ARG A 324 -10.43 21.87 -18.52
N GLN A 325 -9.81 21.56 -17.39
CA GLN A 325 -8.60 22.27 -16.96
C GLN A 325 -7.39 21.84 -17.80
N LEU A 326 -7.27 20.54 -18.14
CA LEU A 326 -6.21 20.05 -19.03
C LEU A 326 -6.29 20.69 -20.41
N LYS A 327 -7.49 20.84 -20.98
CA LYS A 327 -7.69 21.56 -22.25
C LYS A 327 -7.10 22.98 -22.25
N LEU A 328 -7.14 23.64 -21.10
CA LEU A 328 -6.61 25.00 -20.96
C LEU A 328 -5.10 25.05 -20.67
N LEU A 329 -4.53 24.00 -20.08
CA LEU A 329 -3.14 23.97 -19.65
C LEU A 329 -2.19 23.38 -20.68
N ILE A 330 -2.61 22.30 -21.36
CA ILE A 330 -1.80 21.58 -22.36
C ILE A 330 -1.25 22.53 -23.44
N PRO A 331 -2.01 23.49 -24.00
CA PRO A 331 -1.49 24.42 -25.01
C PRO A 331 -0.34 25.30 -24.54
N HIS A 332 -0.08 25.35 -23.23
CA HIS A 332 1.02 26.10 -22.62
C HIS A 332 2.22 25.24 -22.25
N GLY A 333 2.25 23.96 -22.66
CA GLY A 333 3.35 23.03 -22.32
C GLY A 333 3.32 22.54 -20.87
N VAL A 334 2.18 22.74 -20.16
CA VAL A 334 1.98 22.37 -18.75
C VAL A 334 0.80 21.42 -18.62
N ALA A 335 0.94 20.38 -17.81
CA ALA A 335 -0.17 19.49 -17.47
C ALA A 335 -0.17 19.16 -15.97
N PHE A 336 -1.27 18.57 -15.49
CA PHE A 336 -1.28 17.96 -14.16
C PHE A 336 -1.74 16.51 -14.25
N HIS A 337 -1.26 15.69 -13.28
CA HIS A 337 -1.57 14.29 -13.20
C HIS A 337 -1.97 13.92 -11.77
N SER A 338 -3.10 13.27 -11.62
CA SER A 338 -3.57 12.79 -10.32
C SER A 338 -4.55 11.62 -10.49
N ALA A 339 -4.71 10.83 -9.44
CA ALA A 339 -5.65 9.69 -9.44
C ALA A 339 -7.13 10.08 -9.62
N SER A 340 -7.47 11.38 -9.58
CA SER A 340 -8.82 11.87 -9.85
C SER A 340 -9.13 12.11 -11.33
N LEU A 341 -8.13 12.08 -12.19
CA LEU A 341 -8.32 12.11 -13.64
C LEU A 341 -8.81 10.75 -14.14
N ASP A 342 -9.61 10.78 -15.20
CA ASP A 342 -9.99 9.56 -15.91
C ASP A 342 -8.77 8.91 -16.56
N TRP A 343 -8.87 7.63 -16.86
CA TRP A 343 -7.74 6.86 -17.38
C TRP A 343 -7.22 7.43 -18.72
N SER A 344 -8.13 7.87 -19.61
CA SER A 344 -7.82 8.51 -20.89
C SER A 344 -6.93 9.75 -20.71
N ASP A 345 -7.32 10.65 -19.81
CA ASP A 345 -6.57 11.88 -19.52
C ASP A 345 -5.21 11.60 -18.87
N ARG A 346 -5.12 10.58 -18.00
CA ARG A 346 -3.83 10.18 -17.39
C ARG A 346 -2.86 9.68 -18.46
N THR A 347 -3.30 8.75 -19.29
CA THR A 347 -2.48 8.19 -20.37
C THR A 347 -2.07 9.26 -21.37
N LEU A 348 -2.97 10.20 -21.70
CA LEU A 348 -2.66 11.35 -22.55
C LEU A 348 -1.55 12.21 -21.94
N CYS A 349 -1.65 12.60 -20.66
CA CYS A 349 -0.62 13.41 -19.99
C CYS A 349 0.73 12.69 -19.95
N GLU A 350 0.73 11.39 -19.68
CA GLU A 350 1.95 10.58 -19.63
C GLU A 350 2.64 10.47 -21.00
N SER A 351 1.86 10.25 -22.08
CA SER A 351 2.40 10.23 -23.43
C SER A 351 2.98 11.58 -23.85
N LEU A 352 2.22 12.67 -23.62
CA LEU A 352 2.68 14.02 -23.96
C LEU A 352 3.96 14.41 -23.22
N PHE A 353 4.12 13.97 -21.98
CA PHE A 353 5.34 14.23 -21.20
C PHE A 353 6.51 13.38 -21.68
N ARG A 354 6.29 12.11 -22.00
CA ARG A 354 7.28 11.19 -22.58
C ARG A 354 7.80 11.72 -23.92
N ASP A 355 6.88 12.19 -24.76
CA ASP A 355 7.19 12.76 -26.09
C ASP A 355 7.74 14.20 -26.01
N ARG A 356 7.92 14.76 -24.80
CA ARG A 356 8.42 16.11 -24.52
C ARG A 356 7.55 17.24 -25.09
N LEU A 357 6.33 16.97 -25.46
CA LEU A 357 5.37 17.98 -25.86
C LEU A 357 4.93 18.81 -24.66
N VAL A 358 4.57 18.15 -23.56
CA VAL A 358 4.40 18.79 -22.24
C VAL A 358 5.74 18.75 -21.52
N THR A 359 6.29 19.91 -21.21
CA THR A 359 7.61 20.04 -20.57
C THR A 359 7.54 20.16 -19.05
N VAL A 360 6.40 20.59 -18.50
CA VAL A 360 6.19 20.66 -17.03
C VAL A 360 4.94 19.89 -16.65
N MET A 361 5.09 18.90 -15.77
CA MET A 361 4.00 18.14 -15.21
C MET A 361 3.91 18.29 -13.70
N CYS A 362 2.75 18.75 -13.20
CA CYS A 362 2.46 18.80 -11.78
C CYS A 362 1.70 17.55 -11.35
N SER A 363 2.17 16.83 -10.35
CA SER A 363 1.57 15.57 -9.92
C SER A 363 1.47 15.43 -8.40
N THR A 364 0.62 14.52 -7.96
CA THR A 364 0.66 13.98 -6.61
C THR A 364 1.73 12.86 -6.53
N SER A 365 1.95 12.30 -5.33
CA SER A 365 2.90 11.19 -5.12
C SER A 365 2.67 9.96 -5.99
N THR A 366 1.52 9.84 -6.66
CA THR A 366 1.19 8.71 -7.55
C THR A 366 2.16 8.52 -8.71
N LEU A 367 2.76 9.57 -9.24
CA LEU A 367 3.78 9.48 -10.30
C LEU A 367 5.19 9.16 -9.80
N SER A 368 5.47 9.30 -8.52
CA SER A 368 6.76 8.89 -7.96
C SER A 368 6.90 7.37 -7.95
N MET A 369 5.78 6.66 -7.95
CA MET A 369 5.67 5.23 -7.75
C MET A 369 4.90 4.60 -8.92
N GLY A 370 5.49 3.70 -9.67
CA GLY A 370 4.81 2.86 -10.66
C GLY A 370 4.67 3.39 -12.09
N VAL A 371 5.22 4.56 -12.42
CA VAL A 371 5.32 5.02 -13.82
C VAL A 371 6.74 5.51 -14.08
N ASN A 372 7.38 4.97 -15.11
CA ASN A 372 8.74 5.36 -15.48
C ASN A 372 8.74 6.64 -16.33
N LEU A 373 8.63 7.80 -15.69
CA LEU A 373 8.69 9.12 -16.30
C LEU A 373 9.83 9.95 -15.67
N PRO A 374 11.09 9.74 -16.08
CA PRO A 374 12.20 10.51 -15.56
C PRO A 374 12.20 11.94 -16.14
N ALA A 375 12.55 12.90 -15.31
CA ALA A 375 12.66 14.31 -15.66
C ALA A 375 14.06 14.85 -15.35
N PHE A 376 14.48 15.93 -16.01
CA PHE A 376 15.72 16.60 -15.61
C PHE A 376 15.59 17.27 -14.25
N LEU A 377 14.46 17.96 -14.03
CA LEU A 377 14.16 18.67 -12.79
C LEU A 377 13.00 18.01 -12.06
N CYS A 378 13.20 17.70 -10.78
CA CYS A 378 12.13 17.31 -9.86
C CYS A 378 11.97 18.35 -8.76
N VAL A 379 10.78 18.90 -8.59
CA VAL A 379 10.47 19.85 -7.52
C VAL A 379 9.46 19.21 -6.57
N VAL A 380 9.83 19.01 -5.31
CA VAL A 380 8.90 18.62 -4.26
C VAL A 380 8.34 19.90 -3.64
N ARG A 381 7.11 20.26 -4.05
CA ARG A 381 6.44 21.47 -3.62
C ARG A 381 5.71 21.25 -2.29
N GLY A 382 6.46 21.31 -1.21
CA GLY A 382 5.96 21.06 0.13
C GLY A 382 6.24 19.63 0.61
N THR A 383 6.66 19.54 1.86
CA THR A 383 7.03 18.29 2.51
C THR A 383 5.93 17.74 3.41
N ARG A 384 4.79 18.39 3.49
CA ARG A 384 3.62 17.94 4.24
C ARG A 384 2.51 17.55 3.27
N GLN A 385 1.97 16.35 3.46
CA GLN A 385 0.86 15.82 2.66
C GLN A 385 -0.46 15.95 3.42
N TYR A 386 -1.51 16.27 2.69
CA TYR A 386 -2.86 16.31 3.23
C TYR A 386 -3.39 14.88 3.44
N SER A 387 -3.56 14.49 4.69
CA SER A 387 -4.07 13.15 5.07
C SER A 387 -5.60 13.08 5.23
N GLY A 388 -6.30 14.17 4.91
CA GLY A 388 -7.75 14.28 5.10
C GLY A 388 -8.14 14.86 6.47
N GLY A 389 -9.41 15.29 6.63
CA GLY A 389 -9.90 15.85 7.90
C GLY A 389 -9.31 17.20 8.32
N GLY A 390 -8.47 17.83 7.50
CA GLY A 390 -7.76 19.06 7.86
C GLY A 390 -6.35 18.83 8.41
N GLU A 391 -5.90 17.59 8.49
CA GLU A 391 -4.58 17.25 8.99
C GLU A 391 -3.56 17.15 7.86
N TYR A 392 -2.37 17.68 8.11
CA TYR A 392 -1.19 17.53 7.28
C TYR A 392 -0.13 16.73 8.04
N ARG A 393 0.42 15.71 7.40
CA ARG A 393 1.52 14.90 7.93
C ARG A 393 2.76 15.12 7.09
N GLU A 394 3.92 14.97 7.72
CA GLU A 394 5.19 14.97 6.98
C GLU A 394 5.22 13.81 5.99
N ILE A 395 5.82 14.07 4.82
CA ILE A 395 5.99 13.07 3.77
C ILE A 395 6.93 11.96 4.27
N GLU A 396 6.58 10.72 3.95
CA GLU A 396 7.43 9.57 4.25
C GLU A 396 8.79 9.69 3.53
N ARG A 397 9.83 9.23 4.21
CA ARG A 397 11.20 9.27 3.69
C ARG A 397 11.31 8.59 2.33
N SER A 398 10.75 7.40 2.20
CA SER A 398 10.75 6.62 0.98
C SER A 398 10.11 7.36 -0.19
N ALA A 399 8.93 7.96 0.04
CA ALA A 399 8.23 8.74 -0.97
C ALA A 399 9.06 9.95 -1.43
N LEU A 400 9.71 10.65 -0.51
CA LEU A 400 10.58 11.78 -0.85
C LEU A 400 11.78 11.35 -1.68
N LEU A 401 12.49 10.29 -1.27
CA LEU A 401 13.66 9.78 -1.99
C LEU A 401 13.27 9.28 -3.39
N GLN A 402 12.12 8.63 -3.53
CA GLN A 402 11.60 8.20 -4.83
C GLN A 402 11.24 9.39 -5.73
N MET A 403 10.65 10.46 -5.18
CA MET A 403 10.39 11.70 -5.94
C MET A 403 11.69 12.34 -6.41
N CYS A 404 12.68 12.49 -5.53
CA CYS A 404 14.00 13.02 -5.89
C CYS A 404 14.72 12.10 -6.89
N GLY A 405 14.54 10.79 -6.75
CA GLY A 405 15.11 9.78 -7.65
C GLY A 405 14.62 9.87 -9.10
N ARG A 406 13.49 10.54 -9.36
CA ARG A 406 13.01 10.81 -10.72
C ARG A 406 13.82 11.90 -11.45
N ALA A 407 14.71 12.61 -10.75
CA ALA A 407 15.57 13.61 -11.36
C ALA A 407 16.78 12.98 -12.06
N GLY A 408 17.00 13.38 -13.31
CA GLY A 408 18.04 12.85 -14.21
C GLY A 408 17.52 11.72 -15.10
N ARG A 409 17.66 11.90 -16.41
CA ARG A 409 17.24 10.91 -17.42
C ARG A 409 18.46 10.14 -17.89
N PRO A 410 18.56 8.83 -17.61
CA PRO A 410 19.60 8.00 -18.21
C PRO A 410 19.63 8.20 -19.74
N GLN A 411 20.78 8.19 -20.35
CA GLN A 411 21.05 8.39 -21.79
C GLN A 411 20.85 9.83 -22.32
N PHE A 412 20.23 10.75 -21.58
CA PHE A 412 19.97 12.11 -22.04
C PHE A 412 20.62 13.20 -21.19
N ASP A 413 20.84 12.95 -19.91
CA ASP A 413 21.34 13.93 -18.95
C ASP A 413 22.59 13.40 -18.25
N THR A 414 23.56 14.27 -18.05
CA THR A 414 24.77 13.99 -17.21
C THR A 414 24.50 14.29 -15.75
N ALA A 415 23.54 15.18 -15.48
CA ALA A 415 23.08 15.52 -14.14
C ALA A 415 21.57 15.77 -14.11
N GLY A 416 20.94 15.50 -12.99
CA GLY A 416 19.56 15.85 -12.67
C GLY A 416 19.51 16.78 -11.46
N VAL A 417 18.43 17.54 -11.31
CA VAL A 417 18.25 18.47 -10.20
C VAL A 417 16.99 18.13 -9.45
N ALA A 418 17.10 17.95 -8.12
CA ALA A 418 15.96 17.81 -7.21
C ALA A 418 15.89 19.03 -6.29
N VAL A 419 14.72 19.68 -6.21
CA VAL A 419 14.50 20.83 -5.33
C VAL A 419 13.39 20.51 -4.36
N ILE A 420 13.70 20.59 -3.07
CA ILE A 420 12.72 20.36 -1.98
C ILE A 420 12.37 21.71 -1.37
N MET A 421 11.10 22.09 -1.47
CA MET A 421 10.55 23.30 -0.88
C MET A 421 9.88 22.94 0.45
N THR A 422 10.40 23.42 1.56
CA THR A 422 9.91 23.09 2.91
C THR A 422 9.83 24.30 3.83
N GLN A 423 9.39 24.12 5.06
CA GLN A 423 9.42 25.16 6.09
C GLN A 423 10.85 25.38 6.58
N ARG A 424 11.18 26.61 6.96
CA ARG A 424 12.57 26.99 7.37
C ARG A 424 13.08 26.11 8.52
N HIS A 425 12.23 25.80 9.50
CA HIS A 425 12.63 24.98 10.66
C HIS A 425 12.85 23.50 10.34
N THR A 426 12.26 22.97 9.27
CA THR A 426 12.45 21.56 8.83
C THR A 426 13.57 21.40 7.81
N ARG A 427 14.14 22.50 7.30
CA ARG A 427 15.19 22.48 6.26
C ARG A 427 16.36 21.54 6.61
N ALA A 428 16.96 21.71 7.78
CA ALA A 428 18.10 20.90 8.20
C ALA A 428 17.76 19.41 8.33
N ALA A 429 16.51 19.07 8.76
CA ALA A 429 16.05 17.71 8.84
C ALA A 429 15.97 17.06 7.45
N TYR A 430 15.49 17.80 6.44
CA TYR A 430 15.41 17.30 5.05
C TYR A 430 16.79 17.25 4.36
N GLU A 431 17.69 18.18 4.65
CA GLU A 431 19.09 18.09 4.22
C GLU A 431 19.74 16.79 4.75
N GLY A 432 19.61 16.52 6.05
CA GLY A 432 20.10 15.28 6.65
C GLY A 432 19.44 14.02 6.09
N LEU A 433 18.13 14.08 5.76
CA LEU A 433 17.39 12.97 5.19
C LEU A 433 17.90 12.61 3.78
N VAL A 434 18.10 13.62 2.93
CA VAL A 434 18.61 13.46 1.55
C VAL A 434 20.04 12.92 1.55
N HIS A 435 20.87 13.40 2.45
CA HIS A 435 22.26 12.92 2.59
C HIS A 435 22.36 11.58 3.33
N GLY A 436 21.24 10.92 3.62
CA GLY A 436 21.25 9.57 4.19
C GLY A 436 21.77 9.47 5.61
N THR A 437 21.77 10.56 6.41
CA THR A 437 22.31 10.55 7.77
C THR A 437 21.34 10.03 8.83
N LYS A 438 20.04 9.95 8.52
CA LYS A 438 19.02 9.47 9.46
C LYS A 438 18.90 7.93 9.39
N PRO A 439 19.14 7.19 10.48
CA PRO A 439 18.99 5.74 10.50
C PRO A 439 17.54 5.29 10.28
N ILE A 440 17.38 4.08 9.77
CA ILE A 440 16.10 3.39 9.70
C ILE A 440 15.78 2.84 11.09
N GLU A 441 14.56 3.10 11.58
CA GLU A 441 14.03 2.50 12.80
C GLU A 441 12.92 1.51 12.46
N SER A 442 12.71 0.50 13.31
CA SER A 442 11.63 -0.47 13.13
C SER A 442 10.28 0.12 13.57
N ASN A 443 9.25 -0.13 12.78
CA ASN A 443 7.86 0.20 13.08
C ASN A 443 7.02 -1.03 13.49
N LEU A 444 7.63 -2.19 13.71
CA LEU A 444 6.93 -3.40 14.16
C LEU A 444 6.10 -3.17 15.43
N GLY A 445 6.62 -2.33 16.34
CA GLY A 445 5.96 -1.97 17.59
C GLY A 445 4.58 -1.33 17.44
N LEU A 446 4.31 -0.65 16.31
CA LEU A 446 3.02 0.03 16.05
C LEU A 446 1.86 -0.97 15.91
N ALA A 447 2.14 -2.18 15.38
CA ALA A 447 1.17 -3.24 15.17
C ALA A 447 1.59 -4.56 15.86
N MET A 448 2.31 -4.47 16.95
CA MET A 448 2.83 -5.63 17.67
C MET A 448 1.73 -6.63 18.08
N PRO A 449 0.56 -6.20 18.62
CA PRO A 449 -0.52 -7.14 18.96
C PRO A 449 -1.00 -7.95 17.76
N GLU A 450 -1.11 -7.33 16.58
CA GLU A 450 -1.54 -7.99 15.35
C GLU A 450 -0.55 -9.07 14.90
N HIS A 451 0.73 -8.76 14.92
CA HIS A 451 1.78 -9.67 14.48
C HIS A 451 1.98 -10.82 15.49
N VAL A 452 2.07 -10.51 16.79
CA VAL A 452 2.18 -11.54 17.84
C VAL A 452 0.97 -12.49 17.82
N ASN A 453 -0.25 -11.94 17.70
CA ASN A 453 -1.45 -12.79 17.58
C ASN A 453 -1.43 -13.67 16.33
N ALA A 454 -0.89 -13.18 15.21
CA ALA A 454 -0.77 -13.99 14.00
C ALA A 454 0.19 -15.17 14.20
N GLU A 455 1.29 -14.96 14.90
CA GLU A 455 2.26 -16.02 15.20
C GLU A 455 1.71 -17.01 16.24
N ILE A 456 0.90 -16.56 17.21
CA ILE A 456 0.14 -17.43 18.12
C ILE A 456 -0.87 -18.27 17.33
N ALA A 457 -1.65 -17.65 16.47
CA ALA A 457 -2.66 -18.34 15.66
C ALA A 457 -2.03 -19.37 14.70
N SER A 458 -0.85 -19.07 14.15
CA SER A 458 -0.10 -20.00 13.29
C SER A 458 0.67 -21.10 14.07
N GLY A 459 0.74 -20.99 15.41
CA GLY A 459 1.47 -21.95 16.27
C GLY A 459 2.99 -21.86 16.17
N ILE A 460 3.48 -20.68 15.80
CA ILE A 460 4.91 -20.34 15.89
C ILE A 460 5.22 -19.93 17.33
N ILE A 461 4.37 -19.12 17.93
CA ILE A 461 4.41 -18.75 19.34
C ILE A 461 3.48 -19.68 20.12
N THR A 462 4.03 -20.50 21.00
CA THR A 462 3.33 -21.47 21.84
C THR A 462 3.51 -21.23 23.33
N ASP A 463 4.50 -20.43 23.69
CA ASP A 463 4.89 -20.08 25.06
C ASP A 463 5.62 -18.73 25.09
N LYS A 464 6.01 -18.27 26.29
CA LYS A 464 6.67 -16.95 26.46
C LYS A 464 8.07 -16.91 25.84
N GLU A 465 8.79 -18.00 25.89
CA GLU A 465 10.14 -18.13 25.35
C GLU A 465 10.11 -18.07 23.82
N THR A 466 9.21 -18.81 23.18
CA THR A 466 9.05 -18.74 21.71
C THR A 466 8.58 -17.37 21.24
N ALA A 467 7.84 -16.63 22.07
CA ALA A 467 7.48 -15.26 21.76
C ALA A 467 8.71 -14.33 21.78
N MET A 468 9.59 -14.52 22.76
CA MET A 468 10.84 -13.77 22.83
C MET A 468 11.81 -14.15 21.70
N ASP A 469 11.91 -15.45 21.37
CA ASP A 469 12.74 -15.95 20.28
C ASP A 469 12.28 -15.37 18.93
N TRP A 470 10.96 -15.33 18.69
CA TRP A 470 10.42 -14.67 17.50
C TRP A 470 10.82 -13.19 17.43
N LEU A 471 10.74 -12.46 18.56
CA LEU A 471 11.12 -11.05 18.60
C LEU A 471 12.63 -10.87 18.35
N LYS A 472 13.49 -11.76 18.86
CA LYS A 472 14.94 -11.73 18.62
C LYS A 472 15.32 -11.86 17.14
N HIS A 473 14.48 -12.52 16.34
CA HIS A 473 14.66 -12.63 14.90
C HIS A 473 14.21 -11.38 14.12
N SER A 474 13.65 -10.37 14.80
CA SER A 474 13.14 -9.14 14.19
C SER A 474 14.23 -8.05 14.05
N PHE A 475 14.02 -7.14 13.13
CA PHE A 475 14.82 -5.90 13.03
C PHE A 475 14.57 -5.01 14.24
N PHE A 476 13.37 -5.03 14.80
CA PHE A 476 12.98 -4.32 16.01
C PHE A 476 13.94 -4.61 17.18
N TYR A 477 14.24 -5.87 17.42
CA TYR A 477 15.15 -6.26 18.49
C TYR A 477 16.56 -5.66 18.31
N ILE A 478 17.09 -5.70 17.08
CA ILE A 478 18.39 -5.09 16.76
C ILE A 478 18.35 -3.60 17.02
N ARG A 479 17.26 -2.92 16.59
CA ARG A 479 17.15 -1.47 16.76
C ARG A 479 16.92 -1.07 18.22
N VAL A 480 16.17 -1.84 19.00
CA VAL A 480 16.05 -1.63 20.46
C VAL A 480 17.43 -1.73 21.14
N THR A 481 18.27 -2.66 20.68
CA THR A 481 19.63 -2.81 21.20
C THR A 481 20.52 -1.62 20.83
N GLN A 482 20.42 -1.08 19.60
CA GLN A 482 21.27 0.01 19.12
C GLN A 482 20.77 1.40 19.53
N ASN A 483 19.46 1.60 19.61
CA ASN A 483 18.84 2.89 19.92
C ASN A 483 17.70 2.75 20.96
N PRO A 484 17.99 2.28 22.18
CA PRO A 484 16.98 1.98 23.19
C PRO A 484 16.09 3.17 23.55
N ARG A 485 16.63 4.38 23.51
CA ARG A 485 15.87 5.61 23.82
C ARG A 485 14.72 5.86 22.87
N HIS A 486 14.90 5.55 21.57
CA HIS A 486 13.85 5.69 20.56
C HIS A 486 12.62 4.83 20.89
N TYR A 487 12.84 3.67 21.49
CA TYR A 487 11.80 2.68 21.83
C TYR A 487 11.32 2.83 23.30
N GLY A 488 11.67 3.92 23.97
CA GLY A 488 11.21 4.19 25.34
C GLY A 488 11.86 3.30 26.41
N VAL A 489 12.98 2.66 26.11
CA VAL A 489 13.72 1.85 27.09
C VAL A 489 14.35 2.76 28.14
N VAL A 490 14.02 2.51 29.40
CA VAL A 490 14.51 3.29 30.54
C VAL A 490 16.01 3.04 30.75
N ALA A 491 16.76 4.06 31.09
CA ALA A 491 18.19 3.95 31.39
C ALA A 491 18.45 2.92 32.52
N GLY A 492 19.44 2.07 32.31
CA GLY A 492 19.79 0.99 33.24
C GLY A 492 19.13 -0.36 33.00
N LYS A 493 18.13 -0.48 32.12
CA LYS A 493 17.59 -1.77 31.69
C LYS A 493 18.37 -2.33 30.52
N THR A 494 18.62 -3.63 30.54
CA THR A 494 19.18 -4.33 29.37
C THR A 494 18.12 -4.42 28.26
N PRO A 495 18.51 -4.43 26.98
CA PRO A 495 17.58 -4.59 25.86
C PRO A 495 16.71 -5.85 25.97
N ASP A 496 17.27 -6.98 26.43
CA ASP A 496 16.54 -8.22 26.63
C ASP A 496 15.41 -8.09 27.64
N VAL A 497 15.68 -7.46 28.79
CA VAL A 497 14.65 -7.22 29.82
C VAL A 497 13.56 -6.31 29.27
N ALA A 498 13.94 -5.22 28.57
CA ALA A 498 12.97 -4.30 27.98
C ALA A 498 12.10 -4.99 26.92
N CYS A 499 12.70 -5.76 26.03
CA CYS A 499 11.98 -6.55 25.03
C CYS A 499 11.07 -7.60 25.65
N GLY A 500 11.52 -8.28 26.71
CA GLY A 500 10.69 -9.23 27.47
C GLY A 500 9.47 -8.56 28.10
N GLU A 501 9.62 -7.35 28.66
CA GLU A 501 8.51 -6.55 29.20
C GLU A 501 7.51 -6.16 28.08
N MET A 502 8.01 -5.73 26.91
CA MET A 502 7.17 -5.38 25.76
C MET A 502 6.39 -6.59 25.23
N VAL A 503 7.03 -7.76 25.13
CA VAL A 503 6.35 -9.01 24.76
C VAL A 503 5.27 -9.34 25.79
N ALA A 504 5.59 -9.32 27.08
CA ALA A 504 4.66 -9.63 28.15
C ALA A 504 3.47 -8.67 28.17
N GLU A 505 3.68 -7.38 27.90
CA GLU A 505 2.62 -6.40 27.79
C GLU A 505 1.68 -6.68 26.61
N ASN A 506 2.25 -7.00 25.43
CA ASN A 506 1.44 -7.32 24.25
C ASN A 506 0.68 -8.63 24.43
N LEU A 507 1.27 -9.65 25.02
CA LEU A 507 0.58 -10.91 25.39
C LEU A 507 -0.58 -10.63 26.35
N ARG A 508 -0.36 -9.80 27.37
CA ARG A 508 -1.46 -9.38 28.28
C ARG A 508 -2.57 -8.64 27.55
N LYS A 509 -2.24 -7.75 26.61
CA LYS A 509 -3.25 -7.04 25.79
C LYS A 509 -4.09 -8.02 24.96
N ILE A 510 -3.44 -9.00 24.30
CA ILE A 510 -4.10 -10.00 23.46
C ILE A 510 -4.97 -10.92 24.32
N SER A 511 -4.47 -11.38 25.47
CA SER A 511 -5.20 -12.26 26.40
C SER A 511 -6.37 -11.53 27.06
N SER A 512 -6.19 -10.28 27.53
CA SER A 512 -7.29 -9.48 28.11
C SER A 512 -8.41 -9.20 27.10
N ALA A 513 -8.07 -9.17 25.80
CA ALA A 513 -9.04 -9.08 24.71
C ALA A 513 -9.66 -10.45 24.34
N GLN A 514 -9.37 -11.52 25.07
CA GLN A 514 -9.85 -12.88 24.83
C GLN A 514 -9.52 -13.40 23.41
N MET A 515 -8.36 -13.04 22.90
CA MET A 515 -7.86 -13.53 21.61
C MET A 515 -6.87 -14.68 21.76
N CYS A 516 -6.22 -14.80 22.91
CA CYS A 516 -5.44 -15.97 23.31
C CYS A 516 -5.64 -16.31 24.79
N GLU A 517 -5.40 -17.55 25.13
CA GLU A 517 -5.31 -18.07 26.49
C GLU A 517 -3.84 -18.21 26.86
N ILE A 518 -3.47 -17.73 28.03
CA ILE A 518 -2.13 -17.88 28.61
C ILE A 518 -2.29 -18.63 29.93
N GLY A 519 -1.61 -19.75 30.08
CA GLY A 519 -1.70 -20.58 31.28
C GLY A 519 -0.34 -21.15 31.65
N GLU A 520 -0.32 -21.81 32.83
CA GLU A 520 0.79 -22.57 33.33
C GLU A 520 0.44 -24.05 33.34
N ASP A 521 1.32 -24.88 32.84
CA ASP A 521 1.18 -26.33 32.85
C ASP A 521 2.56 -26.95 33.09
N LEU A 522 2.78 -27.43 34.30
CA LEU A 522 4.03 -28.03 34.73
C LEU A 522 4.40 -29.35 33.98
N ALA A 523 3.42 -29.94 33.27
CA ALA A 523 3.70 -31.10 32.41
C ALA A 523 4.37 -30.72 31.10
N LEU A 524 4.35 -29.43 30.74
CA LEU A 524 5.01 -28.92 29.53
C LEU A 524 6.48 -28.62 29.79
N PRO A 525 7.36 -28.83 28.80
CA PRO A 525 8.81 -28.61 28.94
C PRO A 525 9.21 -27.22 29.46
N ARG A 526 8.39 -26.20 29.21
CA ARG A 526 8.64 -24.81 29.61
C ARG A 526 7.68 -24.30 30.68
N GLY A 527 6.82 -25.18 31.23
CA GLY A 527 5.92 -24.85 32.33
C GLY A 527 4.83 -23.79 32.03
N ASN A 528 4.74 -23.33 30.78
CA ASN A 528 3.72 -22.36 30.37
C ASN A 528 3.25 -22.63 28.95
N PHE A 529 2.05 -22.14 28.61
CA PHE A 529 1.48 -22.25 27.26
C PHE A 529 0.74 -20.99 26.83
N ILE A 530 0.68 -20.80 25.52
CA ILE A 530 -0.12 -19.78 24.86
C ILE A 530 -0.92 -20.47 23.76
N LYS A 531 -2.25 -20.43 23.88
CA LYS A 531 -3.18 -21.02 22.89
C LYS A 531 -4.04 -19.94 22.23
N PRO A 532 -4.23 -19.97 20.91
CA PRO A 532 -5.11 -19.03 20.25
C PRO A 532 -6.58 -19.36 20.56
N LEU A 533 -7.35 -18.35 20.94
CA LEU A 533 -8.81 -18.42 21.01
C LEU A 533 -9.44 -18.04 19.65
N GLU A 534 -10.74 -18.26 19.50
CA GLU A 534 -11.43 -18.05 18.20
C GLU A 534 -11.32 -16.61 17.70
N GLY A 535 -11.44 -15.61 18.59
CA GLY A 535 -11.22 -14.21 18.24
C GLY A 535 -9.86 -13.95 17.61
N GLY A 536 -8.79 -14.52 18.19
CA GLY A 536 -7.44 -14.41 17.67
C GLY A 536 -7.23 -15.15 16.35
N ARG A 537 -7.83 -16.34 16.19
CA ARG A 537 -7.77 -17.09 14.92
C ARG A 537 -8.46 -16.34 13.80
N VAL A 538 -9.67 -15.83 14.03
CA VAL A 538 -10.42 -15.05 13.03
C VAL A 538 -9.69 -13.77 12.67
N MET A 539 -9.15 -13.05 13.67
CA MET A 539 -8.33 -11.86 13.44
C MET A 539 -7.15 -12.13 12.51
N SER A 540 -6.41 -13.21 12.77
CA SER A 540 -5.27 -13.63 11.95
C SER A 540 -5.68 -14.04 10.54
N ASP A 541 -6.60 -15.00 10.41
CA ASP A 541 -7.01 -15.59 9.13
C ASP A 541 -7.69 -14.58 8.20
N MET A 542 -8.44 -13.64 8.77
CA MET A 542 -9.14 -12.59 8.02
C MET A 542 -8.32 -11.31 7.92
N TYR A 543 -7.10 -11.27 8.48
CA TYR A 543 -6.22 -10.10 8.44
C TYR A 543 -6.90 -8.83 8.98
N ILE A 544 -7.63 -8.96 10.09
CA ILE A 544 -8.38 -7.88 10.75
C ILE A 544 -7.46 -7.19 11.76
N ARG A 545 -7.55 -5.86 11.88
CA ARG A 545 -6.80 -5.10 12.88
C ARG A 545 -7.30 -5.41 14.30
N PHE A 546 -6.41 -5.28 15.28
CA PHE A 546 -6.68 -5.65 16.66
C PHE A 546 -7.89 -4.91 17.25
N GLU A 547 -7.96 -3.58 17.12
CA GLU A 547 -9.07 -2.81 17.64
C GLU A 547 -10.39 -3.09 16.89
N THR A 548 -10.33 -3.37 15.58
CA THR A 548 -11.53 -3.80 14.82
C THR A 548 -12.05 -5.13 15.32
N MET A 549 -11.18 -6.10 15.57
CA MET A 549 -11.62 -7.39 16.11
C MET A 549 -12.22 -7.26 17.51
N LYS A 550 -11.65 -6.43 18.40
CA LYS A 550 -12.22 -6.12 19.71
C LYS A 550 -13.63 -5.55 19.59
N ARG A 551 -13.87 -4.62 18.64
CA ARG A 551 -15.21 -4.06 18.37
C ARG A 551 -16.18 -5.15 17.94
N ILE A 552 -15.79 -6.04 17.01
CA ILE A 552 -16.63 -7.18 16.57
C ILE A 552 -16.97 -8.06 17.77
N MET A 553 -16.01 -8.39 18.61
CA MET A 553 -16.21 -9.23 19.79
C MET A 553 -17.09 -8.56 20.86
N SER A 554 -17.11 -7.23 20.92
CA SER A 554 -17.91 -6.45 21.86
C SER A 554 -19.36 -6.22 21.41
N VAL A 555 -19.69 -6.55 20.16
CA VAL A 555 -21.07 -6.41 19.65
C VAL A 555 -22.03 -7.28 20.45
N GLN A 556 -23.10 -6.68 20.95
CA GLN A 556 -24.14 -7.39 21.69
C GLN A 556 -24.96 -8.28 20.76
N SER A 557 -25.23 -9.50 21.19
CA SER A 557 -26.10 -10.43 20.47
C SER A 557 -27.50 -10.42 21.07
N PRO A 558 -28.52 -10.45 20.21
CA PRO A 558 -28.52 -10.54 18.76
C PRO A 558 -28.16 -9.20 18.07
N ALA A 559 -27.20 -9.21 17.15
CA ALA A 559 -26.80 -8.02 16.41
C ALA A 559 -27.65 -7.83 15.15
N SER A 560 -28.14 -6.62 14.94
CA SER A 560 -28.86 -6.25 13.72
C SER A 560 -27.92 -5.87 12.58
N VAL A 561 -28.43 -5.84 11.33
CA VAL A 561 -27.65 -5.36 10.19
C VAL A 561 -27.15 -3.92 10.35
N PRO A 562 -27.95 -2.96 10.86
CA PRO A 562 -27.46 -1.61 11.17
C PRO A 562 -26.31 -1.57 12.18
N ASP A 563 -26.36 -2.40 13.24
CA ASP A 563 -25.30 -2.45 14.26
C ASP A 563 -23.99 -2.97 13.67
N LEU A 564 -24.05 -4.03 12.87
CA LEU A 564 -22.91 -4.59 12.17
C LEU A 564 -22.35 -3.63 11.12
N LEU A 565 -23.21 -2.94 10.39
CA LEU A 565 -22.77 -1.92 9.42
C LEU A 565 -22.09 -0.75 10.14
N MET A 566 -22.59 -0.31 11.29
CA MET A 566 -21.95 0.74 12.09
C MET A 566 -20.60 0.26 12.65
N THR A 567 -20.53 -0.97 13.16
CA THR A 567 -19.29 -1.60 13.61
C THR A 567 -18.23 -1.61 12.49
N LEU A 568 -18.65 -1.94 11.26
CA LEU A 568 -17.78 -1.85 10.08
C LEU A 568 -17.31 -0.40 9.84
N CYS A 569 -18.23 0.57 9.89
CA CYS A 569 -17.91 1.98 9.61
C CYS A 569 -16.94 2.58 10.64
N GLU A 570 -16.86 2.00 11.84
CA GLU A 570 -15.93 2.40 12.90
C GLU A 570 -14.64 1.59 12.91
N SER A 571 -14.42 0.71 11.92
CA SER A 571 -13.21 -0.12 11.85
C SER A 571 -11.96 0.70 11.57
N ASP A 572 -10.84 0.24 12.12
CA ASP A 572 -9.54 0.91 11.95
C ASP A 572 -9.04 0.85 10.51
N GLU A 573 -9.45 -0.16 9.75
CA GLU A 573 -9.17 -0.29 8.31
C GLU A 573 -9.72 0.88 7.49
N LEU A 574 -10.79 1.50 7.96
CA LEU A 574 -11.46 2.62 7.30
C LEU A 574 -11.09 4.00 7.92
N SER A 575 -10.18 4.04 8.88
CA SER A 575 -9.77 5.26 9.59
C SER A 575 -9.18 6.35 8.70
N SER A 576 -8.68 5.99 7.51
CA SER A 576 -8.19 6.94 6.50
C SER A 576 -9.31 7.78 5.84
N ILE A 577 -10.56 7.31 5.89
CA ILE A 577 -11.71 8.04 5.33
C ILE A 577 -12.10 9.16 6.30
N LYS A 578 -12.09 10.39 5.82
CA LYS A 578 -12.41 11.58 6.62
C LYS A 578 -13.64 12.30 6.07
N LEU A 579 -14.40 12.94 6.96
CA LEU A 579 -15.56 13.75 6.60
C LEU A 579 -15.12 15.17 6.17
N ARG A 580 -15.39 15.55 4.92
CA ARG A 580 -15.07 16.88 4.40
C ARG A 580 -16.26 17.85 4.57
N ARG A 581 -15.97 19.16 4.50
CA ARG A 581 -17.00 20.20 4.73
C ARG A 581 -18.01 20.28 3.58
N ASP A 582 -17.54 20.17 2.36
CA ASP A 582 -18.31 20.20 1.12
C ASP A 582 -19.27 19.02 0.96
N GLU A 583 -18.97 17.88 1.54
CA GLU A 583 -19.76 16.65 1.47
C GLU A 583 -21.00 16.68 2.40
N LYS A 584 -20.98 17.50 3.46
CA LYS A 584 -22.00 17.48 4.53
C LYS A 584 -23.42 17.77 4.04
N VAL A 585 -23.57 18.62 3.04
CA VAL A 585 -24.88 18.97 2.48
C VAL A 585 -25.45 17.79 1.71
N LEU A 586 -24.65 17.13 0.88
CA LEU A 586 -25.03 15.96 0.10
C LEU A 586 -25.41 14.79 1.02
N LEU A 587 -24.53 14.45 1.96
CA LEU A 587 -24.75 13.37 2.94
C LEU A 587 -26.01 13.60 3.80
N LYS A 588 -26.27 14.86 4.18
CA LYS A 588 -27.52 15.23 4.86
C LYS A 588 -28.73 14.97 3.97
N GLY A 589 -28.68 15.34 2.70
CA GLY A 589 -29.75 15.09 1.72
C GLY A 589 -30.07 13.60 1.64
N TRP A 590 -29.06 12.74 1.46
CA TRP A 590 -29.23 11.29 1.39
C TRP A 590 -29.80 10.70 2.68
N ASN A 591 -29.32 11.15 3.86
CA ASN A 591 -29.81 10.64 5.14
C ASN A 591 -31.27 11.06 5.42
N LEU A 592 -31.74 12.20 4.91
CA LEU A 592 -33.08 12.74 5.12
C LEU A 592 -34.06 12.42 3.98
N SER A 593 -33.59 11.82 2.87
CA SER A 593 -34.44 11.45 1.73
C SER A 593 -35.64 10.62 2.19
N LYS A 594 -36.82 10.95 1.67
CA LYS A 594 -38.09 10.24 1.90
C LYS A 594 -38.56 9.53 0.64
N ASP A 595 -37.83 9.68 -0.46
CA ASP A 595 -38.19 9.12 -1.75
C ASP A 595 -38.16 7.60 -1.67
N GLU A 596 -39.09 6.94 -2.32
CA GLU A 596 -39.12 5.48 -2.43
C GLU A 596 -38.65 5.05 -3.84
N PRO A 597 -37.66 4.14 -3.92
CA PRO A 597 -36.90 3.55 -2.82
C PRO A 597 -35.91 4.56 -2.20
N ALA A 598 -35.81 4.61 -0.88
CA ALA A 598 -34.92 5.53 -0.20
C ALA A 598 -33.44 5.16 -0.47
N ILE A 599 -32.63 6.17 -0.78
CA ILE A 599 -31.17 6.00 -1.01
C ILE A 599 -30.48 5.31 0.18
N VAL A 600 -30.91 5.66 1.39
CA VAL A 600 -30.37 5.08 2.63
C VAL A 600 -31.45 4.27 3.32
N ARG A 601 -31.26 2.95 3.35
CA ARG A 601 -32.19 2.01 3.99
C ARG A 601 -32.25 2.19 5.51
N PHE A 602 -31.09 2.39 6.15
CA PHE A 602 -30.95 2.64 7.58
C PHE A 602 -30.46 4.06 7.79
N LYS A 603 -31.25 4.87 8.49
CA LYS A 603 -30.91 6.27 8.73
C LYS A 603 -29.91 6.40 9.88
N VAL A 604 -28.98 7.35 9.78
CA VAL A 604 -28.19 7.78 10.92
C VAL A 604 -29.13 8.50 11.90
N THR A 605 -29.13 8.04 13.15
CA THR A 605 -29.97 8.57 14.22
C THR A 605 -29.16 9.30 15.28
N GLU A 606 -29.82 10.18 16.03
CA GLU A 606 -29.26 10.88 17.21
C GLU A 606 -30.25 10.87 18.34
N ILE A 607 -29.78 10.78 19.57
CA ILE A 607 -30.60 10.89 20.78
C ILE A 607 -30.86 12.38 21.04
N ARG A 608 -32.14 12.76 21.17
CA ARG A 608 -32.57 14.13 21.42
C ARG A 608 -33.36 14.28 22.71
N GLY A 609 -33.07 15.37 23.43
CA GLY A 609 -33.75 15.77 24.64
C GLY A 609 -33.43 14.91 25.85
N LYS A 610 -33.89 15.37 27.03
CA LYS A 610 -33.70 14.68 28.32
C LYS A 610 -34.43 13.33 28.39
N ALA A 611 -35.47 13.13 27.53
CA ALA A 611 -36.27 11.90 27.47
C ALA A 611 -35.63 10.83 26.55
N GLY A 612 -34.44 11.00 26.05
CA GLY A 612 -33.73 9.99 25.25
C GLY A 612 -34.36 9.64 23.89
N LYS A 613 -35.22 10.51 23.33
CA LYS A 613 -35.92 10.23 22.06
C LYS A 613 -34.98 10.06 20.90
N VAL A 614 -35.04 8.91 20.25
CA VAL A 614 -34.27 8.64 19.04
C VAL A 614 -34.89 9.36 17.84
N ALA A 615 -34.11 10.15 17.12
CA ALA A 615 -34.56 10.87 15.92
C ALA A 615 -33.51 10.77 14.82
N VAL A 616 -33.94 10.89 13.55
CA VAL A 616 -33.03 10.95 12.43
C VAL A 616 -32.10 12.17 12.56
N ALA A 617 -30.79 11.95 12.41
CA ALA A 617 -29.79 13.01 12.54
C ALA A 617 -29.96 14.04 11.44
N LYS A 618 -30.07 15.31 11.84
CA LYS A 618 -30.18 16.44 10.89
C LYS A 618 -28.84 16.79 10.22
N THR A 619 -27.71 16.32 10.78
CA THR A 619 -26.37 16.60 10.26
C THR A 619 -25.46 15.39 10.45
N VAL A 620 -24.59 15.15 9.49
CA VAL A 620 -23.52 14.15 9.56
C VAL A 620 -22.33 14.76 10.29
N LYS A 621 -21.87 14.11 11.36
CA LYS A 621 -20.85 14.64 12.29
C LYS A 621 -19.52 13.89 12.24
N THR A 622 -19.53 12.58 11.95
CA THR A 622 -18.35 11.71 12.02
C THR A 622 -18.05 11.06 10.68
N ALA A 623 -16.79 10.58 10.52
CA ALA A 623 -16.38 9.79 9.37
C ALA A 623 -17.17 8.48 9.27
N ALA A 624 -17.40 7.79 10.39
CA ALA A 624 -18.21 6.57 10.43
C ALA A 624 -19.63 6.79 9.88
N GLN A 625 -20.28 7.91 10.24
CA GLN A 625 -21.59 8.27 9.70
C GLN A 625 -21.56 8.54 8.19
N LYS A 626 -20.46 9.15 7.68
CA LYS A 626 -20.24 9.30 6.23
C LYS A 626 -20.14 7.93 5.56
N ILE A 627 -19.28 7.05 6.08
CA ILE A 627 -19.07 5.70 5.54
C ILE A 627 -20.40 4.93 5.53
N TYR A 628 -21.16 5.02 6.62
CA TYR A 628 -22.47 4.39 6.77
C TYR A 628 -23.48 4.81 5.68
N ILE A 629 -23.46 6.08 5.29
CA ILE A 629 -24.33 6.62 4.24
C ILE A 629 -23.83 6.22 2.85
N ILE A 630 -22.52 6.43 2.54
CA ILE A 630 -22.00 6.16 1.19
C ILE A 630 -22.01 4.68 0.84
N ALA A 631 -21.80 3.79 1.82
CA ALA A 631 -21.93 2.35 1.60
C ALA A 631 -23.34 1.96 1.19
N GLN A 632 -24.37 2.51 1.86
CA GLN A 632 -25.75 2.22 1.56
C GLN A 632 -26.23 2.86 0.25
N GLU A 633 -25.75 4.07 -0.05
CA GLU A 633 -26.03 4.73 -1.33
C GLU A 633 -25.56 3.86 -2.49
N THR A 634 -24.34 3.33 -2.40
CA THR A 634 -23.79 2.46 -3.44
C THR A 634 -24.51 1.09 -3.53
N MET A 635 -25.06 0.59 -2.42
CA MET A 635 -25.84 -0.66 -2.40
C MET A 635 -27.32 -0.44 -2.77
N SER A 636 -27.78 0.80 -2.96
CA SER A 636 -29.15 1.09 -3.36
C SER A 636 -29.37 0.75 -4.85
N ASP A 637 -30.59 0.36 -5.22
CA ASP A 637 -30.98 0.06 -6.61
C ASP A 637 -30.96 1.31 -7.52
N GLN A 638 -30.70 2.49 -6.99
CA GLN A 638 -30.66 3.77 -7.71
C GLN A 638 -29.27 4.02 -8.29
N PHE A 639 -28.93 3.33 -9.35
CA PHE A 639 -27.71 3.54 -10.14
C PHE A 639 -27.57 4.95 -10.76
N ALA A 640 -28.52 5.84 -10.53
CA ALA A 640 -28.54 7.16 -11.16
C ALA A 640 -27.77 8.24 -10.37
N THR A 641 -27.43 8.01 -9.11
CA THR A 641 -26.67 9.00 -8.34
C THR A 641 -25.18 8.86 -8.63
N VAL A 642 -24.65 9.74 -9.43
CA VAL A 642 -23.21 9.78 -9.72
C VAL A 642 -22.49 10.24 -8.46
N LEU A 643 -21.81 9.31 -7.79
CA LEU A 643 -20.93 9.61 -6.67
C LEU A 643 -19.88 10.63 -7.08
N PRO A 644 -19.67 11.70 -6.29
CA PRO A 644 -18.58 12.63 -6.52
C PRO A 644 -17.24 11.86 -6.69
N PRO A 645 -16.38 12.26 -7.62
CA PRO A 645 -15.10 11.59 -7.86
C PRO A 645 -14.26 11.41 -6.59
N SER A 646 -14.36 12.35 -5.65
CA SER A 646 -13.69 12.30 -4.35
C SER A 646 -14.13 11.13 -3.47
N MET A 647 -15.36 10.63 -3.63
CA MET A 647 -15.93 9.52 -2.83
C MET A 647 -15.75 8.16 -3.50
N ARG A 648 -15.52 8.07 -4.81
CA ARG A 648 -15.41 6.77 -5.53
C ARG A 648 -14.33 5.87 -4.95
N MET A 649 -13.14 6.42 -4.71
CA MET A 649 -12.04 5.63 -4.11
C MET A 649 -12.30 5.26 -2.65
N GLU A 650 -12.98 6.12 -1.90
CA GLU A 650 -13.34 5.84 -0.52
C GLU A 650 -14.36 4.71 -0.45
N VAL A 651 -15.34 4.71 -1.35
CA VAL A 651 -16.33 3.64 -1.49
C VAL A 651 -15.65 2.33 -1.87
N GLU A 652 -14.72 2.32 -2.80
CA GLU A 652 -13.96 1.12 -3.17
C GLU A 652 -13.24 0.53 -1.95
N ASN A 653 -12.58 1.36 -1.15
CA ASN A 653 -11.93 0.94 0.09
C ASN A 653 -12.93 0.33 1.09
N VAL A 654 -14.14 0.92 1.21
CA VAL A 654 -15.20 0.39 2.09
C VAL A 654 -15.62 -1.01 1.66
N PHE A 655 -15.83 -1.26 0.36
CA PHE A 655 -16.30 -2.56 -0.13
C PHE A 655 -15.21 -3.63 -0.04
N GLN A 656 -13.96 -3.31 -0.41
CA GLN A 656 -12.84 -4.26 -0.30
C GLN A 656 -12.60 -4.73 1.13
N ASN A 657 -12.54 -3.80 2.09
CA ASN A 657 -12.34 -4.14 3.49
C ASN A 657 -13.62 -4.66 4.14
N GLY A 658 -14.77 -4.08 3.83
CA GLY A 658 -16.05 -4.40 4.45
C GLY A 658 -16.47 -5.85 4.24
N ARG A 659 -16.34 -6.39 3.03
CA ARG A 659 -16.58 -7.81 2.76
C ARG A 659 -15.77 -8.70 3.70
N ARG A 660 -14.46 -8.46 3.77
CA ARG A 660 -13.51 -9.25 4.55
C ARG A 660 -13.81 -9.19 6.05
N ILE A 661 -14.05 -8.00 6.57
CA ILE A 661 -14.37 -7.76 7.99
C ILE A 661 -15.68 -8.45 8.37
N MET A 662 -16.72 -8.33 7.53
CA MET A 662 -18.02 -8.96 7.82
C MET A 662 -18.01 -10.47 7.67
N GLN A 663 -17.18 -11.03 6.78
CA GLN A 663 -16.91 -12.48 6.73
C GLN A 663 -16.22 -12.95 8.02
N GLY A 664 -15.28 -12.16 8.54
CA GLY A 664 -14.64 -12.42 9.83
C GLY A 664 -15.62 -12.36 11.00
N ALA A 665 -16.48 -11.36 11.04
CA ALA A 665 -17.55 -11.26 12.04
C ALA A 665 -18.50 -12.47 11.99
N ALA A 666 -18.93 -12.86 10.80
CA ALA A 666 -19.78 -14.04 10.61
C ALA A 666 -19.08 -15.30 11.13
N ARG A 667 -17.80 -15.54 10.79
CA ARG A 667 -17.05 -16.68 11.30
C ARG A 667 -16.93 -16.67 12.82
N TYR A 668 -16.67 -15.51 13.42
CA TYR A 668 -16.60 -15.38 14.87
C TYR A 668 -17.93 -15.75 15.54
N PHE A 669 -19.07 -15.19 15.06
CA PHE A 669 -20.39 -15.48 15.62
C PHE A 669 -20.82 -16.93 15.39
N ALA A 670 -20.37 -17.59 14.31
CA ALA A 670 -20.64 -19.01 14.07
C ALA A 670 -19.92 -19.94 15.06
N ASN A 671 -18.68 -19.59 15.42
CA ASN A 671 -17.81 -20.48 16.19
C ASN A 671 -17.87 -20.24 17.70
N VAL A 672 -18.36 -19.07 18.14
CA VAL A 672 -18.52 -18.75 19.56
C VAL A 672 -19.94 -19.03 20.00
N SER A 673 -20.10 -20.04 20.88
CA SER A 673 -21.41 -20.44 21.43
C SER A 673 -21.88 -19.40 22.43
N LYS A 674 -22.74 -18.47 21.98
CA LYS A 674 -23.40 -17.44 22.81
C LYS A 674 -24.82 -17.23 22.31
N GLU A 675 -25.75 -16.99 23.23
CA GLU A 675 -27.16 -16.71 22.90
C GLU A 675 -27.27 -15.51 21.92
N GLY A 676 -28.11 -15.66 20.91
CA GLY A 676 -28.29 -14.65 19.86
C GLY A 676 -27.22 -14.61 18.76
N ASN A 677 -26.11 -15.34 18.88
CA ASN A 677 -25.02 -15.34 17.87
C ASN A 677 -25.48 -15.90 16.52
N PHE A 678 -26.44 -16.80 16.47
CA PHE A 678 -26.94 -17.29 15.18
C PHE A 678 -27.61 -16.19 14.36
N ALA A 679 -28.38 -15.31 14.98
CA ALA A 679 -28.94 -14.15 14.29
C ALA A 679 -27.85 -13.16 13.83
N ALA A 680 -26.85 -12.88 14.69
CA ALA A 680 -25.70 -12.06 14.37
C ALA A 680 -24.89 -12.66 13.20
N TYR A 681 -24.67 -13.98 13.20
CA TYR A 681 -24.03 -14.71 12.11
C TYR A 681 -24.78 -14.52 10.78
N CYS A 682 -26.11 -14.77 10.77
CA CYS A 682 -26.93 -14.62 9.58
C CYS A 682 -26.90 -13.18 9.04
N ASN A 683 -26.96 -12.19 9.93
CA ASN A 683 -26.93 -10.77 9.56
C ASN A 683 -25.54 -10.34 9.05
N ALA A 684 -24.46 -10.81 9.67
CA ALA A 684 -23.10 -10.56 9.20
C ALA A 684 -22.85 -11.18 7.80
N LEU A 685 -23.36 -12.39 7.56
CA LEU A 685 -23.28 -13.07 6.26
C LEU A 685 -24.08 -12.34 5.18
N ARG A 686 -25.28 -11.88 5.50
CA ARG A 686 -26.12 -11.05 4.61
C ARG A 686 -25.40 -9.76 4.25
N LEU A 687 -24.84 -9.07 5.25
CA LEU A 687 -24.09 -7.84 5.02
C LEU A 687 -22.82 -8.08 4.22
N ALA A 688 -22.07 -9.16 4.49
CA ALA A 688 -20.89 -9.53 3.71
C ALA A 688 -21.23 -9.76 2.23
N LYS A 689 -22.36 -10.47 1.95
CA LYS A 689 -22.86 -10.68 0.57
C LYS A 689 -23.31 -9.37 -0.09
N ALA A 690 -24.02 -8.51 0.65
CA ALA A 690 -24.46 -7.22 0.14
C ALA A 690 -23.27 -6.33 -0.25
N LEU A 691 -22.20 -6.33 0.56
CA LEU A 691 -20.96 -5.60 0.28
C LEU A 691 -20.21 -6.20 -0.92
N ASP A 692 -20.18 -7.53 -1.04
CA ASP A 692 -19.54 -8.22 -2.17
C ASP A 692 -20.24 -7.91 -3.51
N MET A 693 -21.57 -7.98 -3.51
CA MET A 693 -22.42 -7.73 -4.67
C MET A 693 -22.64 -6.23 -4.94
N ARG A 694 -22.26 -5.37 -4.02
CA ARG A 694 -22.56 -3.92 -4.02
C ARG A 694 -24.04 -3.59 -4.14
N MET A 695 -24.90 -4.47 -3.63
CA MET A 695 -26.35 -4.32 -3.66
C MET A 695 -27.01 -4.98 -2.44
N TRP A 696 -28.13 -4.42 -2.02
CA TRP A 696 -28.92 -5.05 -0.96
C TRP A 696 -29.50 -6.37 -1.43
N VAL A 697 -29.32 -7.42 -0.64
CA VAL A 697 -29.99 -8.71 -0.86
C VAL A 697 -31.49 -8.52 -0.64
N ARG A 698 -32.30 -8.70 -1.67
CA ARG A 698 -33.78 -8.72 -1.56
C ARG A 698 -34.19 -9.96 -0.76
N THR A 699 -34.76 -9.77 0.40
CA THR A 699 -35.50 -10.82 1.08
C THR A 699 -36.86 -10.89 0.40
N SER A 700 -37.20 -12.07 -0.16
CA SER A 700 -38.59 -12.34 -0.56
C SER A 700 -39.52 -12.00 0.61
N SER A 701 -40.62 -11.32 0.32
CA SER A 701 -41.55 -10.69 1.25
C SER A 701 -42.33 -11.67 2.20
N SER A 702 -41.82 -12.89 2.39
CA SER A 702 -42.43 -13.92 3.28
C SER A 702 -41.75 -14.11 4.64
N PHE A 703 -40.69 -13.33 4.95
CA PHE A 703 -40.08 -13.37 6.28
C PHE A 703 -40.28 -12.03 7.00
N ASN A 704 -41.44 -11.94 7.65
CA ASN A 704 -41.80 -10.84 8.54
C ASN A 704 -41.10 -11.10 9.89
N PRO A 705 -40.19 -10.26 10.40
CA PRO A 705 -39.53 -10.47 11.69
C PRO A 705 -40.38 -9.93 12.87
N SER A 706 -41.67 -9.81 12.72
CA SER A 706 -42.57 -9.52 13.82
C SER A 706 -43.16 -10.84 14.38
N CYS A 707 -42.33 -11.81 14.73
CA CYS A 707 -42.80 -12.92 15.53
C CYS A 707 -42.18 -12.83 16.90
N GLY A 708 -43.05 -12.35 17.77
CA GLY A 708 -42.92 -12.46 19.19
C GLY A 708 -42.81 -13.91 19.64
N SER A 709 -42.27 -14.06 20.82
CA SER A 709 -42.42 -15.18 21.75
C SER A 709 -42.50 -16.58 21.13
N TYR A 710 -41.38 -17.24 20.97
CA TYR A 710 -41.34 -18.70 20.97
C TYR A 710 -41.30 -19.18 22.43
N SER A 711 -42.38 -19.75 22.85
CA SER A 711 -42.49 -20.52 24.07
C SER A 711 -41.53 -21.71 24.04
N GLN A 712 -40.81 -21.90 25.11
CA GLN A 712 -40.03 -23.09 25.41
C GLN A 712 -40.93 -24.34 25.37
N SER A 713 -40.87 -25.12 24.31
CA SER A 713 -41.14 -26.55 24.37
C SER A 713 -40.63 -27.24 23.11
N SER A 714 -39.82 -28.29 23.35
CA SER A 714 -39.33 -29.30 22.43
C SER A 714 -38.00 -28.99 21.70
N PHE A 715 -36.89 -29.23 22.39
CA PHE A 715 -35.69 -29.69 21.75
C PHE A 715 -35.71 -31.22 21.63
N PRO A 716 -35.60 -31.82 20.46
CA PRO A 716 -35.18 -33.22 20.31
C PRO A 716 -33.68 -33.33 20.52
N GLY A 717 -33.31 -34.45 21.16
CA GLY A 717 -31.96 -34.75 21.60
C GLY A 717 -30.90 -34.78 20.47
N ARG A 718 -29.70 -34.67 20.95
CA ARG A 718 -28.45 -34.88 20.17
C ARG A 718 -28.51 -36.21 19.43
N HIS A 719 -28.74 -36.21 18.17
CA HIS A 719 -28.26 -37.14 17.13
C HIS A 719 -28.93 -36.73 15.84
N ASP A 720 -28.13 -36.70 14.76
CA ASP A 720 -28.54 -36.40 13.38
C ASP A 720 -28.36 -34.94 12.92
N LEU A 721 -27.09 -34.62 12.61
CA LEU A 721 -26.77 -33.61 11.62
C LEU A 721 -26.79 -34.27 10.23
N PRO A 722 -27.57 -33.81 9.26
CA PRO A 722 -27.52 -34.36 7.91
C PRO A 722 -26.29 -33.85 7.16
N HIS A 723 -25.41 -34.77 6.77
CA HIS A 723 -24.49 -34.61 5.70
C HIS A 723 -25.24 -34.41 4.36
N ALA A 724 -25.72 -33.24 4.06
CA ALA A 724 -26.48 -32.95 2.84
C ALA A 724 -25.78 -32.06 1.81
N ALA A 725 -24.46 -31.89 1.91
CA ALA A 725 -23.69 -31.14 0.91
C ALA A 725 -22.74 -31.99 0.05
N ASP A 726 -22.55 -33.26 0.38
CA ASP A 726 -21.58 -34.12 -0.32
C ASP A 726 -22.20 -35.13 -1.30
N SER A 727 -23.55 -35.25 -1.34
CA SER A 727 -24.21 -36.25 -2.19
C SER A 727 -24.50 -35.77 -3.63
N GLN A 728 -24.60 -34.48 -3.89
CA GLN A 728 -24.83 -33.96 -5.24
C GLN A 728 -23.57 -33.84 -6.11
N VAL A 729 -22.40 -33.69 -5.49
CA VAL A 729 -21.12 -33.67 -6.24
C VAL A 729 -20.66 -35.09 -6.57
N ARG A 730 -21.03 -36.11 -5.76
CA ARG A 730 -20.69 -37.53 -6.05
C ARG A 730 -21.59 -38.18 -7.10
N GLN A 731 -22.82 -37.70 -7.31
CA GLN A 731 -23.68 -38.24 -8.39
C GLN A 731 -23.32 -37.71 -9.77
N LYS A 732 -22.79 -36.49 -9.90
CA LYS A 732 -22.30 -35.98 -11.21
C LYS A 732 -21.00 -36.64 -11.67
N ASN A 733 -20.16 -37.10 -10.76
CA ASN A 733 -18.92 -37.79 -11.11
C ASN A 733 -19.09 -39.29 -11.36
N ARG A 734 -20.25 -39.93 -11.03
CA ARG A 734 -20.55 -41.31 -11.34
C ARG A 734 -21.27 -41.47 -12.71
N ALA A 735 -21.86 -40.45 -13.25
CA ALA A 735 -22.48 -40.46 -14.60
C ALA A 735 -21.46 -40.21 -15.72
N GLY A 736 -20.31 -39.62 -15.44
CA GLY A 736 -19.22 -39.41 -16.40
C GLY A 736 -18.27 -40.60 -16.59
N ALA A 737 -18.29 -41.58 -15.69
CA ALA A 737 -17.34 -42.70 -15.70
C ALA A 737 -17.89 -44.00 -16.33
N ARG A 738 -19.10 -43.99 -16.88
CA ARG A 738 -19.72 -45.19 -17.52
C ARG A 738 -19.83 -45.11 -19.04
N ARG A 739 -19.21 -44.15 -19.75
CA ARG A 739 -19.25 -44.04 -21.21
C ARG A 739 -17.91 -44.18 -21.93
N SER A 740 -16.90 -44.75 -21.34
CA SER A 740 -15.64 -45.05 -22.04
C SER A 740 -15.08 -46.42 -21.67
N ARG A 741 -15.84 -47.50 -22.08
CA ARG A 741 -15.28 -48.83 -22.21
C ARG A 741 -16.16 -49.58 -23.20
N THR A 742 -15.85 -49.48 -24.47
CA THR A 742 -15.92 -50.60 -25.45
C THR A 742 -15.33 -50.11 -26.76
N GLN A 743 -14.41 -50.84 -27.18
CA GLN A 743 -13.96 -51.34 -28.47
C GLN A 743 -12.59 -50.86 -28.93
N VAL A 744 -11.69 -51.81 -28.70
CA VAL A 744 -10.44 -51.96 -29.43
C VAL A 744 -10.70 -52.90 -30.61
N ALA A 745 -10.35 -52.51 -31.82
CA ALA A 745 -9.91 -53.38 -32.91
C ALA A 745 -9.21 -52.50 -33.96
N GLY A 746 -7.94 -52.75 -34.20
CA GLY A 746 -7.17 -52.24 -35.34
C GLY A 746 -7.26 -53.22 -36.53
N PRO A 747 -6.34 -53.20 -37.51
CA PRO A 747 -5.71 -52.11 -38.23
C PRO A 747 -5.83 -52.25 -39.73
N GLY A 748 -5.46 -51.26 -40.59
CA GLY A 748 -5.38 -51.44 -42.04
C GLY A 748 -5.03 -50.20 -42.84
N LEU A 749 -3.78 -50.10 -43.17
CA LEU A 749 -3.17 -49.67 -44.45
C LEU A 749 -3.84 -48.58 -45.33
N GLY A 750 -3.00 -47.54 -45.62
CA GLY A 750 -3.20 -46.46 -46.59
C GLY A 750 -3.31 -46.95 -48.09
N PRO A 751 -3.11 -46.13 -49.11
CA PRO A 751 -2.38 -44.84 -49.24
C PRO A 751 -3.14 -43.70 -49.98
N GLY A 752 -2.55 -42.51 -50.10
CA GLY A 752 -2.98 -41.36 -50.91
C GLY A 752 -2.98 -41.62 -52.43
N PRO A 753 -2.96 -40.66 -53.37
CA PRO A 753 -2.94 -39.17 -53.19
C PRO A 753 -3.88 -38.45 -54.22
N GLU A 754 -3.65 -37.12 -54.36
CA GLU A 754 -3.91 -36.28 -55.54
C GLU A 754 -5.26 -35.55 -55.70
N SER A 755 -5.13 -34.32 -55.75
CA SER A 755 -5.26 -33.32 -56.83
C SER A 755 -6.56 -32.54 -56.97
N ALA A 756 -6.31 -31.27 -57.00
CA ALA A 756 -6.82 -30.25 -57.93
C ALA A 756 -8.30 -29.84 -57.93
N GLY A 757 -8.53 -28.60 -57.83
CA GLY A 757 -9.39 -27.96 -58.82
C GLY A 757 -10.47 -27.03 -58.35
N THR A 758 -10.16 -25.79 -58.44
CA THR A 758 -10.91 -24.69 -59.07
C THR A 758 -12.32 -24.26 -58.63
N ARG A 759 -12.37 -23.00 -58.31
CA ARG A 759 -13.21 -21.88 -58.83
C ARG A 759 -14.64 -21.65 -58.32
N ARG A 760 -14.79 -20.39 -57.95
CA ARG A 760 -15.91 -19.44 -58.23
C ARG A 760 -17.21 -19.62 -57.42
N GLN A 761 -17.87 -18.66 -56.97
CA GLN A 761 -18.13 -17.25 -57.18
C GLN A 761 -19.19 -16.77 -56.19
N GLN A 762 -19.00 -15.54 -55.73
CA GLN A 762 -20.00 -14.48 -55.55
C GLN A 762 -21.25 -14.67 -54.69
N GLY A 763 -21.40 -13.75 -53.82
CA GLY A 763 -22.65 -13.38 -53.16
C GLY A 763 -22.47 -12.28 -52.16
N VAL A 764 -22.48 -11.01 -52.59
CA VAL A 764 -22.49 -9.82 -51.77
C VAL A 764 -23.93 -9.29 -51.63
N PRO A 765 -24.24 -8.49 -50.73
CA PRO A 765 -25.25 -8.43 -49.67
C PRO A 765 -26.24 -7.30 -49.78
N ALA A 766 -27.20 -7.28 -48.94
CA ALA A 766 -28.19 -6.19 -48.86
C ALA A 766 -27.92 -5.24 -47.73
N ARG A 767 -27.96 -3.94 -48.07
CA ARG A 767 -27.90 -2.75 -47.21
C ARG A 767 -29.20 -2.57 -46.42
N LYS A 768 -29.08 -2.07 -45.17
CA LYS A 768 -30.14 -1.44 -44.39
C LYS A 768 -30.16 0.06 -44.64
N PRO A 769 -31.33 0.70 -44.72
CA PRO A 769 -31.43 2.19 -44.77
C PRO A 769 -31.61 2.83 -43.41
N PRO A 770 -31.31 4.14 -43.28
CA PRO A 770 -31.37 4.88 -42.01
C PRO A 770 -32.76 5.52 -41.76
N PRO A 771 -33.11 5.88 -40.54
CA PRO A 771 -34.37 6.59 -40.26
C PRO A 771 -34.22 8.10 -40.38
N ARG A 772 -35.33 8.66 -40.83
CA ARG A 772 -35.54 10.07 -41.23
C ARG A 772 -35.57 11.01 -40.03
N ARG A 773 -35.03 12.23 -40.26
CA ARG A 773 -35.17 13.47 -39.49
C ARG A 773 -36.58 13.99 -39.54
N HIS A 774 -37.09 14.52 -38.43
CA HIS A 774 -38.08 15.60 -38.45
C HIS A 774 -37.50 16.84 -37.77
N THR A 775 -37.41 17.84 -38.58
CA THR A 775 -37.17 19.25 -38.30
C THR A 775 -38.43 19.90 -37.76
N PHE A 776 -38.29 20.71 -36.68
CA PHE A 776 -39.06 21.95 -36.54
C PHE A 776 -38.30 22.97 -35.71
N ALA A 777 -38.09 24.14 -36.23
CA ALA A 777 -37.62 25.35 -35.60
C ALA A 777 -38.73 26.40 -35.70
N PRO A 778 -38.57 27.67 -35.28
CA PRO A 778 -38.39 28.20 -33.92
C PRO A 778 -39.47 29.31 -33.66
N LEU A 779 -39.59 29.77 -32.44
CA LEU A 779 -40.24 31.05 -32.16
C LEU A 779 -39.49 31.84 -31.09
N ARG A 780 -39.15 33.03 -31.49
CA ARG A 780 -38.59 34.14 -30.72
C ARG A 780 -39.66 34.69 -29.77
N HIS A 781 -39.26 35.22 -28.60
CA HIS A 781 -39.55 36.61 -28.19
C HIS A 781 -38.75 36.92 -26.91
N GLY A 782 -38.22 38.11 -26.92
CA GLY A 782 -37.30 38.74 -26.00
C GLY A 782 -38.00 39.52 -24.87
N PRO A 783 -37.23 40.37 -24.15
CA PRO A 783 -37.50 40.69 -22.74
C PRO A 783 -38.20 42.02 -22.52
N PRO A 784 -38.57 42.32 -21.28
CA PRO A 784 -38.13 43.61 -20.78
C PRO A 784 -37.80 43.75 -19.29
N HIS A 785 -36.77 44.53 -19.03
CA HIS A 785 -36.63 45.71 -18.17
C HIS A 785 -37.00 45.72 -16.67
N ARG A 786 -35.95 46.07 -15.89
CA ARG A 786 -35.83 47.13 -14.86
C ARG A 786 -36.81 47.18 -13.67
N ALA A 787 -36.17 47.26 -12.47
CA ALA A 787 -36.14 48.41 -11.54
C ALA A 787 -35.54 47.97 -10.19
N ARG A 788 -34.41 48.45 -9.78
CA ARG A 788 -34.05 49.55 -8.87
C ARG A 788 -35.01 49.80 -7.71
N GLN A 789 -34.46 49.67 -6.48
CA GLN A 789 -34.46 50.62 -5.35
C GLN A 789 -33.90 49.92 -4.12
N ARG A 790 -32.72 50.27 -3.58
CA ARG A 790 -32.31 51.33 -2.65
C ARG A 790 -33.22 51.51 -1.44
N ARG A 791 -32.65 51.24 -0.26
CA ARG A 791 -32.61 52.04 0.98
C ARG A 791 -32.05 51.15 2.10
N SER A 792 -30.91 51.37 2.69
CA SER A 792 -30.33 52.43 3.55
C SER A 792 -30.83 52.36 5.01
N ARG A 793 -29.80 52.25 5.88
CA ARG A 793 -29.66 52.80 7.23
C ARG A 793 -30.39 52.13 8.40
N ARG A 794 -29.67 51.72 9.45
CA ARG A 794 -29.26 52.37 10.68
C ARG A 794 -28.67 51.38 11.67
N ARG A 795 -27.43 51.46 11.98
CA ARG A 795 -26.77 51.89 13.25
C ARG A 795 -27.61 51.95 14.52
N ARG A 796 -27.09 51.23 15.55
CA ARG A 796 -26.88 51.64 16.95
C ARG A 796 -26.31 50.45 17.70
N HIS A 797 -25.04 50.50 18.12
CA HIS A 797 -24.51 50.91 19.42
C HIS A 797 -25.26 50.38 20.65
N ARG A 798 -24.54 49.53 21.39
CA ARG A 798 -24.36 49.70 22.83
C ARG A 798 -23.10 48.90 23.27
N ARG A 799 -22.23 49.71 23.87
CA ARG A 799 -21.11 49.38 24.74
C ARG A 799 -21.65 49.00 26.13
N SER A 800 -20.87 48.25 26.90
CA SER A 800 -20.48 48.45 28.29
C SER A 800 -19.84 47.13 28.74
N HIS A 801 -18.67 47.14 29.08
CA HIS A 801 -17.90 47.59 30.25
C HIS A 801 -17.67 46.48 31.26
N PHE A 802 -16.36 46.44 31.61
CA PHE A 802 -15.69 46.19 32.90
C PHE A 802 -15.42 44.74 33.27
N GLN A 803 -14.31 44.30 33.83
CA GLN A 803 -13.16 44.96 34.45
C GLN A 803 -12.01 43.95 34.55
N ARG A 804 -10.85 44.49 34.47
CA ARG A 804 -9.54 44.12 34.98
C ARG A 804 -9.59 43.71 36.45
N LEU A 805 -8.73 42.80 36.86
CA LEU A 805 -8.04 42.87 38.14
C LEU A 805 -6.60 42.40 38.00
N ARG A 806 -5.74 43.22 38.49
CA ARG A 806 -4.27 43.19 38.56
C ARG A 806 -3.81 42.39 39.77
N SER A 807 -2.56 41.94 39.66
CA SER A 807 -1.65 41.53 40.74
C SER A 807 -1.51 42.59 41.86
N PRO A 808 -0.91 42.29 43.04
CA PRO A 808 0.51 42.57 43.17
C PRO A 808 1.34 41.78 44.25
N PHE A 809 2.67 41.79 44.05
CA PHE A 809 3.79 42.04 45.01
C PHE A 809 3.94 41.15 46.27
N ARG A 810 5.13 40.67 46.68
CA ARG A 810 6.41 41.32 47.06
C ARG A 810 7.45 40.24 47.42
N ARG A 811 8.68 40.31 46.94
CA ARG A 811 9.98 40.77 47.54
C ARG A 811 10.48 40.09 48.83
N GLY A 812 11.73 39.67 48.76
CA GLY A 812 12.79 39.59 49.78
C GLY A 812 13.72 38.44 49.43
N GLY A 813 15.00 38.51 49.32
CA GLY A 813 16.04 39.46 49.57
C GLY A 813 17.26 38.75 50.10
N GLY A 814 18.43 39.04 49.50
CA GLY A 814 19.74 38.80 50.15
C GLY A 814 20.50 37.60 49.53
N GLY A 815 21.53 37.79 48.76
CA GLY A 815 22.92 38.18 49.14
C GLY A 815 23.75 36.87 49.04
N GLY A 816 24.86 36.73 48.41
CA GLY A 816 25.95 37.49 47.97
C GLY A 816 27.16 36.58 47.71
N HIS A 817 28.11 37.09 46.92
CA HIS A 817 29.49 36.63 46.70
C HIS A 817 29.65 35.36 45.86
N GLY A 818 30.21 35.39 44.68
CA GLY A 818 31.45 36.05 44.23
C GLY A 818 32.59 35.03 44.22
N VAL A 819 33.10 34.69 43.08
CA VAL A 819 34.50 34.53 42.68
C VAL A 819 34.62 33.62 41.47
N GLN A 820 34.98 34.18 40.33
CA GLN A 820 35.85 33.56 39.32
C GLN A 820 37.31 33.63 39.87
N PRO A 821 38.27 32.82 39.44
CA PRO A 821 38.91 33.04 38.14
C PRO A 821 39.57 31.85 37.43
N GLN A 822 39.90 32.14 36.17
CA GLN A 822 41.10 31.83 35.37
C GLN A 822 41.53 30.38 35.04
N MET A 823 41.56 30.12 33.78
CA MET A 823 42.66 29.66 32.87
C MET A 823 43.84 28.94 33.54
N ASP A 824 44.18 27.76 33.00
CA ASP A 824 45.52 27.58 32.43
C ASP A 824 45.62 26.31 31.53
N ARG A 825 46.56 26.44 30.62
CA ARG A 825 47.02 25.71 29.46
C ARG A 825 47.50 24.25 29.69
N ALA A 826 47.46 23.54 28.58
CA ALA A 826 48.11 22.25 28.28
C ALA A 826 49.66 22.26 28.62
N PRO A 827 50.36 21.08 28.67
CA PRO A 827 50.89 20.57 27.37
C PRO A 827 51.05 19.03 27.23
N HIS A 828 51.20 18.68 25.97
CA HIS A 828 51.81 17.47 25.36
C HIS A 828 52.66 16.54 26.23
N ARG A 829 52.47 15.20 25.99
CA ARG A 829 53.59 14.28 25.67
C ARG A 829 53.11 12.96 25.08
N ARG A 830 53.77 12.61 23.95
CA ARG A 830 53.83 11.30 23.32
C ARG A 830 54.56 10.27 24.19
N HIS A 831 54.27 9.01 24.03
CA HIS A 831 55.20 7.87 23.84
C HIS A 831 54.35 6.68 23.40
N HIS A 832 54.62 6.20 22.28
CA HIS A 832 55.26 5.02 21.67
C HIS A 832 55.28 3.75 22.54
N VAL A 833 54.82 2.68 21.86
CA VAL A 833 55.52 1.41 21.54
C VAL A 833 54.99 0.14 22.17
N GLU A 834 54.64 -0.77 21.23
CA GLU A 834 54.78 -2.24 21.20
C GLU A 834 53.98 -3.10 22.20
N ARG A 835 53.14 -3.96 21.74
CA ARG A 835 53.22 -5.23 20.97
C ARG A 835 51.83 -5.70 20.52
#